data_06de09762bff8e58d1ef05740c3243b5
#
_entry.id   06de09762bff8e58d1ef05740c3243b5
#
_cell.length_a   1.000
_cell.length_b   1.000
_cell.length_c   1.000
_cell.angle_alpha   90.00
_cell.angle_beta   90.00
_cell.angle_gamma   90.00
#
_symmetry.space_group_name_H-M   'P 1'
#
loop_
_entity.id
_entity.type
_entity.pdbx_description
1 polymer ?
#
loop_
_entity_poly.entity_id
_entity_poly.type
_entity_poly.pdbx_seq_one_letter_code
_entity_poly.pdbx_strand_id
1 'polypeptide(L)'
;MKKVITVTLGSSKKDFEFKTKFLGQEFSVQRLGADQDSSKAWELMRRQQANADAIALSDMVDHYHVGLRTVVNKKSQRLMQVVTRVPVTTGASLRRLLQVRAIRHVQKELGHYFNNNLVLFLSGMRNYDMAVALSDYTRNLSFADPVFQAGSPLLLGSLDQLELYAKGKELIPDIVPGEFLKSVLRTVKNKIVANAVAKSHVIVGTFREIQAVSARGNLEGKTLITSAVDDEALAFFTKHKVNLVVDVSPKLFDKVVGISTITAMILAATGKSESELSDHDFEEIINELDIKPRLLHPTGHFRNIRRFAFVVHPLSQEYIKKGFPFPKSTPKFIMDGVETLAAYLPPMVYCKMSNIISPTGAEAEGWLISVGGTPKEMLSHSPEFTYRRLLHAARLAEEMGAQIMGLGAFTKVVGDAGITVARRASIPITSGNSYSASGALWAAADAMRRMGLISVKKGAKKVPAKTMVIGATGSIGSVSARLLAMAFDEVVIAGRDIKKLNELRDSILEDTPDAKVTASTDYDSLLGDMDMIVTSTSGAGKKILDITKVKPGCVITDVARPLDLPAAEVAKRPDVLVIESGEIELPTQVKGMKSIGLPKNIIYACLAETIVLALEGRFEVFTIGRDTEWEKVKEIYKLGIKHGMKLAAISGVKGVYTDEDIARVVALARKARLTWNGSSSTRSAKAAVKKAVTKKVVTRKAVAKKAVAKKASAKTAIALKKPASKPAPPRKAAGKTIVKKKTAA
;
A
#
# COMPACT_ATOMS: atom_id res chain seq x y z
N MET A 1 5.72 -22.42 50.78
CA MET A 1 5.99 -21.19 50.00
C MET A 1 7.33 -21.36 49.32
N LYS A 2 7.36 -21.34 48.00
CA LYS A 2 8.59 -21.46 47.20
C LYS A 2 9.36 -20.14 47.20
N LYS A 3 10.69 -20.19 47.21
CA LYS A 3 11.53 -18.98 47.21
C LYS A 3 12.38 -18.90 45.95
N VAL A 4 12.20 -17.81 45.19
CA VAL A 4 12.98 -17.54 43.96
C VAL A 4 13.83 -16.29 44.19
N ILE A 5 15.12 -16.41 43.92
CA ILE A 5 16.07 -15.30 44.03
C ILE A 5 16.64 -14.94 42.68
N THR A 6 16.48 -13.67 42.33
CA THR A 6 17.05 -13.10 41.11
C THR A 6 18.31 -12.33 41.42
N VAL A 7 19.45 -12.80 40.96
CA VAL A 7 20.71 -12.06 40.99
C VAL A 7 20.91 -11.32 39.67
N THR A 8 21.20 -10.02 39.72
CA THR A 8 21.39 -9.17 38.55
C THR A 8 22.68 -8.38 38.67
N LEU A 9 23.34 -8.09 37.56
CA LEU A 9 24.43 -7.12 37.51
C LEU A 9 23.95 -5.67 37.65
N GLY A 10 22.65 -5.42 37.70
CA GLY A 10 22.07 -4.10 37.89
C GLY A 10 22.34 -3.53 39.29
N SER A 11 21.81 -2.33 39.54
CA SER A 11 22.01 -1.62 40.82
C SER A 11 21.26 -2.30 41.97
N SER A 12 21.91 -2.42 43.13
CA SER A 12 21.33 -2.85 44.39
C SER A 12 20.27 -1.89 44.93
N LYS A 13 20.28 -0.62 44.53
CA LYS A 13 19.24 0.37 44.89
C LYS A 13 17.84 -0.01 44.39
N LYS A 14 17.76 -0.91 43.41
CA LYS A 14 16.50 -1.43 42.86
C LYS A 14 16.09 -2.79 43.44
N ASP A 15 16.69 -3.23 44.55
CA ASP A 15 16.37 -4.48 45.20
C ASP A 15 14.97 -4.44 45.79
N PHE A 16 14.27 -5.56 45.69
CA PHE A 16 12.94 -5.73 46.24
C PHE A 16 12.69 -7.18 46.67
N GLU A 17 11.67 -7.36 47.48
CA GLU A 17 11.08 -8.64 47.80
C GLU A 17 9.56 -8.50 47.79
N PHE A 18 8.84 -9.51 47.31
CA PHE A 18 7.37 -9.57 47.35
C PHE A 18 6.91 -11.02 47.40
N LYS A 19 5.67 -11.22 47.88
CA LYS A 19 4.97 -12.50 47.85
C LYS A 19 3.86 -12.50 46.83
N THR A 20 3.67 -13.64 46.16
CA THR A 20 2.63 -13.79 45.13
C THR A 20 2.21 -15.25 44.99
N LYS A 21 1.08 -15.46 44.25
CA LYS A 21 0.68 -16.79 43.77
C LYS A 21 1.07 -16.94 42.31
N PHE A 22 1.61 -18.11 41.97
CA PHE A 22 2.00 -18.42 40.60
C PHE A 22 1.83 -19.92 40.36
N LEU A 23 1.14 -20.32 39.27
CA LEU A 23 0.78 -21.72 38.96
C LEU A 23 0.21 -22.46 40.21
N GLY A 24 -0.75 -21.82 40.87
CA GLY A 24 -1.43 -22.38 42.03
C GLY A 24 -0.59 -22.46 43.34
N GLN A 25 0.70 -22.09 43.32
CA GLN A 25 1.62 -22.17 44.46
C GLN A 25 1.96 -20.78 45.01
N GLU A 26 2.33 -20.70 46.29
CA GLU A 26 2.80 -19.48 46.95
C GLU A 26 4.30 -19.28 46.74
N PHE A 27 4.71 -18.08 46.35
CA PHE A 27 6.08 -17.68 46.10
C PHE A 27 6.50 -16.47 46.92
N SER A 28 7.75 -16.46 47.39
CA SER A 28 8.53 -15.27 47.75
C SER A 28 9.56 -15.03 46.66
N VAL A 29 9.52 -13.86 46.03
CA VAL A 29 10.44 -13.46 44.98
C VAL A 29 11.30 -12.32 45.44
N GLN A 30 12.62 -12.50 45.38
CA GLN A 30 13.61 -11.52 45.83
C GLN A 30 14.58 -11.16 44.70
N ARG A 31 14.86 -9.87 44.53
CA ARG A 31 15.88 -9.37 43.60
C ARG A 31 17.07 -8.80 44.37
N LEU A 32 18.28 -9.17 43.94
CA LEU A 32 19.55 -8.74 44.52
C LEU A 32 20.48 -8.19 43.41
N GLY A 33 20.85 -6.92 43.50
CA GLY A 33 21.74 -6.23 42.58
C GLY A 33 23.22 -6.34 42.97
N ALA A 34 24.06 -6.60 42.00
CA ALA A 34 25.52 -6.71 42.19
C ALA A 34 26.30 -5.46 41.76
N ASP A 35 25.65 -4.34 41.41
CA ASP A 35 26.26 -3.04 41.08
C ASP A 35 27.38 -3.11 40.01
N GLN A 36 27.20 -3.90 38.97
CA GLN A 36 28.16 -4.20 37.89
C GLN A 36 29.36 -5.07 38.31
N ASP A 37 29.40 -5.56 39.52
CA ASP A 37 30.48 -6.43 40.01
C ASP A 37 30.11 -7.91 39.81
N SER A 38 30.87 -8.59 38.96
CA SER A 38 30.69 -10.02 38.69
C SER A 38 31.10 -10.91 39.85
N SER A 39 32.07 -10.45 40.69
CA SER A 39 32.53 -11.19 41.89
C SER A 39 31.44 -11.16 42.96
N LYS A 40 30.82 -9.99 43.16
CA LYS A 40 29.65 -9.83 44.03
C LYS A 40 28.47 -10.68 43.56
N ALA A 41 28.20 -10.72 42.26
CA ALA A 41 27.16 -11.58 41.70
C ALA A 41 27.44 -13.07 41.97
N TRP A 42 28.67 -13.49 41.75
CA TRP A 42 29.10 -14.86 42.03
C TRP A 42 28.92 -15.24 43.50
N GLU A 43 29.32 -14.36 44.43
CA GLU A 43 29.15 -14.57 45.87
C GLU A 43 27.68 -14.64 46.28
N LEU A 44 26.84 -13.73 45.75
CA LEU A 44 25.40 -13.72 45.99
C LEU A 44 24.77 -15.06 45.55
N MET A 45 25.09 -15.54 44.35
CA MET A 45 24.56 -16.81 43.83
C MET A 45 25.00 -17.99 44.69
N ARG A 46 26.29 -18.04 45.05
CA ARG A 46 26.85 -19.09 45.91
C ARG A 46 26.17 -19.14 47.27
N ARG A 47 25.93 -17.98 47.89
CA ARG A 47 25.35 -17.87 49.23
C ARG A 47 23.85 -18.18 49.20
N GLN A 48 23.13 -17.68 48.19
CA GLN A 48 21.66 -17.73 48.16
C GLN A 48 21.10 -19.11 47.76
N GLN A 49 21.89 -19.98 47.11
CA GLN A 49 21.41 -21.31 46.73
C GLN A 49 20.99 -22.20 47.95
N ALA A 50 21.43 -21.86 49.17
CA ALA A 50 21.02 -22.57 50.37
C ALA A 50 19.58 -22.23 50.80
N ASN A 51 19.07 -21.09 50.37
CA ASN A 51 17.79 -20.51 50.82
C ASN A 51 16.80 -20.29 49.68
N ALA A 52 17.04 -20.85 48.49
CA ALA A 52 16.21 -20.69 47.32
C ALA A 52 15.75 -22.03 46.75
N ASP A 53 14.58 -22.08 46.10
CA ASP A 53 14.12 -23.23 45.32
C ASP A 53 14.56 -23.12 43.85
N ALA A 54 14.86 -21.91 43.37
CA ALA A 54 15.51 -21.65 42.08
C ALA A 54 16.18 -20.28 42.07
N ILE A 55 17.22 -20.12 41.24
CA ILE A 55 17.94 -18.87 41.07
C ILE A 55 17.83 -18.39 39.60
N ALA A 56 17.51 -17.12 39.46
CA ALA A 56 17.58 -16.41 38.17
C ALA A 56 18.86 -15.57 38.09
N LEU A 57 19.58 -15.63 36.97
CA LEU A 57 20.62 -14.68 36.62
C LEU A 57 20.04 -13.70 35.57
N SER A 58 19.82 -12.46 35.97
CA SER A 58 19.24 -11.44 35.11
C SER A 58 20.30 -10.56 34.43
N ASP A 59 19.91 -9.81 33.42
CA ASP A 59 20.75 -8.94 32.57
C ASP A 59 21.80 -9.67 31.71
N MET A 60 21.88 -10.97 31.83
CA MET A 60 22.76 -11.83 31.05
C MET A 60 21.96 -12.97 30.41
N VAL A 61 22.51 -13.52 29.33
CA VAL A 61 21.98 -14.73 28.66
C VAL A 61 23.14 -15.72 28.60
N ASP A 62 22.89 -16.97 28.95
CA ASP A 62 23.93 -18.03 28.95
C ASP A 62 24.19 -18.57 27.56
N HIS A 63 23.15 -18.64 26.72
CA HIS A 63 23.26 -19.02 25.33
C HIS A 63 22.15 -18.36 24.50
N TYR A 64 22.35 -18.31 23.17
CA TYR A 64 21.35 -17.94 22.19
C TYR A 64 21.62 -18.68 20.88
N HIS A 65 20.57 -18.90 20.08
CA HIS A 65 20.67 -19.56 18.79
C HIS A 65 20.85 -18.54 17.69
N VAL A 66 21.69 -18.85 16.68
CA VAL A 66 21.84 -18.08 15.45
C VAL A 66 21.90 -19.08 14.29
N GLY A 67 20.80 -19.21 13.56
CA GLY A 67 20.59 -20.34 12.67
C GLY A 67 20.59 -21.67 13.42
N LEU A 68 21.36 -22.62 12.95
CA LEU A 68 21.53 -23.93 13.59
C LEU A 68 22.60 -23.96 14.71
N ARG A 69 23.17 -22.81 15.05
CA ARG A 69 24.27 -22.73 16.01
C ARG A 69 23.81 -22.21 17.35
N THR A 70 24.37 -22.81 18.41
CA THR A 70 24.26 -22.29 19.77
C THR A 70 25.51 -21.48 20.11
N VAL A 71 25.33 -20.19 20.33
CA VAL A 71 26.40 -19.29 20.79
C VAL A 71 26.33 -19.20 22.31
N VAL A 72 27.42 -19.59 22.94
CA VAL A 72 27.51 -19.70 24.40
C VAL A 72 28.19 -18.46 24.99
N ASN A 73 27.60 -17.90 26.03
CA ASN A 73 28.20 -16.82 26.81
C ASN A 73 29.01 -17.42 28.00
N LYS A 74 30.33 -17.59 27.80
CA LYS A 74 31.23 -18.15 28.80
C LYS A 74 31.16 -17.43 30.15
N LYS A 75 30.92 -16.12 30.19
CA LYS A 75 30.81 -15.34 31.43
C LYS A 75 29.57 -15.72 32.23
N SER A 76 28.43 -15.83 31.56
CA SER A 76 27.19 -16.27 32.20
C SER A 76 27.30 -17.71 32.71
N GLN A 77 27.86 -18.60 31.89
CA GLN A 77 28.05 -19.99 32.29
C GLN A 77 28.93 -20.13 33.53
N ARG A 78 30.06 -19.38 33.61
CA ARG A 78 30.92 -19.40 34.82
C ARG A 78 30.17 -18.93 36.05
N LEU A 79 29.27 -17.95 35.95
CA LEU A 79 28.44 -17.51 37.06
C LEU A 79 27.42 -18.57 37.47
N MET A 80 26.78 -19.23 36.48
CA MET A 80 25.77 -20.25 36.76
C MET A 80 26.36 -21.52 37.36
N GLN A 81 27.58 -21.91 37.00
CA GLN A 81 28.26 -23.09 37.49
C GLN A 81 28.50 -23.07 39.04
N VAL A 82 28.43 -21.90 39.67
CA VAL A 82 28.55 -21.80 41.14
C VAL A 82 27.31 -22.33 41.85
N VAL A 83 26.18 -22.40 41.19
CA VAL A 83 24.90 -22.90 41.72
C VAL A 83 24.79 -24.38 41.39
N THR A 84 24.85 -25.23 42.42
CA THR A 84 24.84 -26.69 42.25
C THR A 84 23.69 -27.39 42.98
N ARG A 85 22.97 -26.66 43.83
CA ARG A 85 21.94 -27.22 44.71
C ARG A 85 20.50 -27.04 44.19
N VAL A 86 20.27 -26.04 43.38
CA VAL A 86 18.95 -25.66 42.89
C VAL A 86 19.02 -25.33 41.41
N PRO A 87 17.93 -25.38 40.67
CA PRO A 87 17.90 -24.93 39.27
C PRO A 87 18.34 -23.47 39.16
N VAL A 88 19.16 -23.20 38.13
CA VAL A 88 19.59 -21.84 37.78
C VAL A 88 19.33 -21.55 36.31
N THR A 89 18.81 -20.35 36.00
CA THR A 89 18.45 -20.00 34.65
C THR A 89 18.74 -18.52 34.32
N THR A 90 19.01 -18.23 33.08
CA THR A 90 18.98 -16.86 32.48
C THR A 90 17.65 -16.59 31.79
N GLY A 91 16.80 -17.58 31.66
CA GLY A 91 15.52 -17.53 30.95
C GLY A 91 15.66 -17.51 29.43
N ALA A 92 16.67 -18.17 28.88
CA ALA A 92 16.95 -18.17 27.47
C ALA A 92 15.79 -18.81 26.63
N SER A 93 15.29 -19.97 27.06
CA SER A 93 14.24 -20.72 26.40
C SER A 93 12.91 -19.96 26.38
N LEU A 94 12.43 -19.49 27.52
CA LEU A 94 11.20 -18.71 27.60
C LEU A 94 11.31 -17.38 26.85
N ARG A 95 12.46 -16.71 26.90
CA ARG A 95 12.72 -15.46 26.17
C ARG A 95 12.52 -15.64 24.67
N ARG A 96 13.04 -16.68 24.09
CA ARG A 96 12.93 -17.01 22.67
C ARG A 96 11.46 -17.11 22.25
N LEU A 97 10.66 -17.85 22.98
CA LEU A 97 9.22 -18.02 22.69
C LEU A 97 8.45 -16.71 22.85
N LEU A 98 8.69 -15.95 23.94
CA LEU A 98 8.03 -14.66 24.15
C LEU A 98 8.41 -13.61 23.11
N GLN A 99 9.64 -13.61 22.59
CA GLN A 99 10.06 -12.72 21.51
C GLN A 99 9.28 -12.96 20.23
N VAL A 100 9.14 -14.20 19.79
CA VAL A 100 8.36 -14.57 18.60
C VAL A 100 6.88 -14.23 18.80
N ARG A 101 6.33 -14.59 19.97
CA ARG A 101 4.93 -14.32 20.31
C ARG A 101 4.63 -12.82 20.35
N ALA A 102 5.55 -11.99 20.84
CA ALA A 102 5.39 -10.54 20.86
C ALA A 102 5.26 -9.94 19.46
N ILE A 103 6.07 -10.38 18.50
CA ILE A 103 5.99 -9.91 17.11
C ILE A 103 4.66 -10.31 16.49
N ARG A 104 4.25 -11.57 16.63
CA ARG A 104 2.97 -12.06 16.10
C ARG A 104 1.77 -11.35 16.73
N HIS A 105 1.83 -11.08 18.05
CA HIS A 105 0.78 -10.36 18.77
C HIS A 105 0.64 -8.93 18.23
N VAL A 106 1.72 -8.16 18.15
CA VAL A 106 1.70 -6.77 17.63
C VAL A 106 1.22 -6.72 16.18
N GLN A 107 1.69 -7.65 15.34
CA GLN A 107 1.26 -7.74 13.93
C GLN A 107 -0.24 -7.97 13.79
N LYS A 108 -0.82 -8.79 14.67
CA LYS A 108 -2.26 -9.08 14.70
C LYS A 108 -3.06 -7.91 15.28
N GLU A 109 -2.64 -7.37 16.42
CA GLU A 109 -3.35 -6.33 17.17
C GLU A 109 -3.37 -5.00 16.42
N LEU A 110 -2.23 -4.59 15.83
CA LEU A 110 -2.08 -3.31 15.15
C LEU A 110 -2.23 -3.41 13.62
N GLY A 111 -2.64 -4.56 13.09
CA GLY A 111 -2.94 -4.80 11.67
C GLY A 111 -1.77 -4.47 10.73
N HIS A 112 -1.03 -5.47 10.28
CA HIS A 112 0.09 -5.32 9.32
C HIS A 112 1.18 -4.32 9.74
N TYR A 113 1.36 -4.12 11.05
CA TYR A 113 2.20 -3.06 11.62
C TYR A 113 3.66 -3.14 11.18
N PHE A 114 4.24 -4.34 11.13
CA PHE A 114 5.64 -4.53 10.78
C PHE A 114 5.91 -4.60 9.26
N ASN A 115 4.86 -4.61 8.43
CA ASN A 115 5.04 -4.73 6.99
C ASN A 115 5.95 -3.62 6.44
N ASN A 116 7.05 -4.04 5.81
CA ASN A 116 8.11 -3.20 5.23
C ASN A 116 8.75 -2.18 6.18
N ASN A 117 8.58 -2.30 7.50
CA ASN A 117 9.25 -1.43 8.44
C ASN A 117 10.78 -1.63 8.40
N LEU A 118 11.51 -0.53 8.54
CA LEU A 118 12.96 -0.55 8.72
C LEU A 118 13.26 -0.87 10.18
N VAL A 119 13.85 -2.02 10.44
CA VAL A 119 14.13 -2.52 11.80
C VAL A 119 15.64 -2.52 12.05
N LEU A 120 16.06 -1.87 13.13
CA LEU A 120 17.45 -1.87 13.59
C LEU A 120 17.57 -2.72 14.85
N PHE A 121 18.32 -3.80 14.76
CA PHE A 121 18.72 -4.60 15.91
C PHE A 121 20.05 -4.08 16.47
N LEU A 122 20.05 -3.65 17.72
CA LEU A 122 21.28 -3.24 18.40
C LEU A 122 22.12 -4.46 18.80
N SER A 123 21.47 -5.61 18.99
CA SER A 123 22.08 -6.90 19.27
C SER A 123 21.25 -8.01 18.58
N GLY A 124 21.50 -8.22 17.29
CA GLY A 124 20.75 -9.16 16.46
C GLY A 124 20.96 -10.60 16.83
N MET A 125 22.20 -11.01 17.12
CA MET A 125 22.51 -12.38 17.55
C MET A 125 21.70 -12.78 18.79
N ARG A 126 21.54 -11.87 19.75
CA ARG A 126 20.76 -12.10 20.99
C ARG A 126 19.25 -12.15 20.74
N ASN A 127 18.77 -11.54 19.68
CA ASN A 127 17.37 -11.43 19.30
C ASN A 127 17.09 -12.11 17.96
N TYR A 128 17.82 -13.19 17.66
CA TYR A 128 17.78 -13.85 16.36
C TYR A 128 16.38 -14.38 16.02
N ASP A 129 15.73 -15.09 16.96
CA ASP A 129 14.38 -15.63 16.74
C ASP A 129 13.34 -14.52 16.49
N MET A 130 13.50 -13.37 17.14
CA MET A 130 12.68 -12.19 16.86
C MET A 130 12.96 -11.64 15.45
N ALA A 131 14.22 -11.65 15.01
CA ALA A 131 14.58 -11.21 13.67
C ALA A 131 14.02 -12.16 12.59
N VAL A 132 14.02 -13.45 12.85
CA VAL A 132 13.37 -14.47 12.00
C VAL A 132 11.86 -14.20 11.93
N ALA A 133 11.19 -14.01 13.08
CA ALA A 133 9.76 -13.70 13.09
C ALA A 133 9.40 -12.38 12.37
N LEU A 134 10.28 -11.37 12.43
CA LEU A 134 10.10 -10.11 11.70
C LEU A 134 10.36 -10.25 10.19
N SER A 135 11.23 -11.20 9.79
CA SER A 135 11.52 -11.44 8.37
C SER A 135 10.31 -11.92 7.57
N ASP A 136 9.28 -12.45 8.23
CA ASP A 136 7.99 -12.77 7.61
C ASP A 136 7.25 -11.52 7.12
N TYR A 137 7.56 -10.35 7.67
CA TYR A 137 6.82 -9.09 7.42
C TYR A 137 7.67 -8.02 6.74
N THR A 138 8.99 -8.06 6.91
CA THR A 138 9.90 -7.07 6.31
C THR A 138 11.26 -7.66 5.97
N ARG A 139 11.80 -7.26 4.82
CA ARG A 139 13.20 -7.53 4.44
C ARG A 139 14.17 -6.46 4.94
N ASN A 140 13.67 -5.36 5.45
CA ASN A 140 14.45 -4.18 5.85
C ASN A 140 15.04 -4.35 7.26
N LEU A 141 15.78 -5.43 7.49
CA LEU A 141 16.47 -5.71 8.74
C LEU A 141 17.90 -5.17 8.69
N SER A 142 18.35 -4.59 9.78
CA SER A 142 19.72 -4.12 9.95
C SER A 142 20.23 -4.53 11.32
N PHE A 143 21.46 -5.06 11.36
CA PHE A 143 22.06 -5.57 12.61
C PHE A 143 23.35 -4.83 12.92
N ALA A 144 23.43 -4.29 14.13
CA ALA A 144 24.54 -3.49 14.60
C ALA A 144 25.57 -4.30 15.41
N ASP A 145 25.50 -5.63 15.39
CA ASP A 145 26.41 -6.51 16.13
C ASP A 145 27.89 -6.23 15.84
N PRO A 146 28.35 -6.09 14.57
CA PRO A 146 29.75 -5.75 14.31
C PRO A 146 30.15 -4.38 14.87
N VAL A 147 29.21 -3.43 14.88
CA VAL A 147 29.47 -2.07 15.40
C VAL A 147 29.67 -2.08 16.89
N PHE A 148 28.84 -2.81 17.66
CA PHE A 148 28.91 -2.81 19.12
C PHE A 148 29.87 -3.84 19.69
N GLN A 149 30.02 -4.99 19.04
CA GLN A 149 30.84 -6.09 19.55
C GLN A 149 32.30 -6.05 19.06
N ALA A 150 32.51 -5.70 17.78
CA ALA A 150 33.85 -5.68 17.17
C ALA A 150 34.36 -4.26 16.86
N GLY A 151 33.58 -3.20 17.12
CA GLY A 151 33.96 -1.84 16.77
C GLY A 151 34.01 -1.55 15.28
N SER A 152 33.57 -2.48 14.43
CA SER A 152 33.57 -2.38 12.99
C SER A 152 32.54 -1.34 12.50
N PRO A 153 32.85 -0.51 11.49
CA PRO A 153 31.90 0.44 10.92
C PRO A 153 30.95 -0.21 9.89
N LEU A 154 30.47 -1.42 10.17
CA LEU A 154 29.64 -2.21 9.28
C LEU A 154 28.31 -2.57 9.94
N LEU A 155 27.20 -2.33 9.24
CA LEU A 155 25.89 -2.91 9.57
C LEU A 155 25.64 -4.11 8.65
N LEU A 156 25.06 -5.17 9.21
CA LEU A 156 24.61 -6.31 8.42
C LEU A 156 23.16 -6.06 7.97
N GLY A 157 22.83 -6.45 6.75
CA GLY A 157 21.54 -6.16 6.12
C GLY A 157 20.62 -7.39 5.93
N SER A 158 21.04 -8.57 6.41
CA SER A 158 20.23 -9.79 6.30
C SER A 158 20.54 -10.80 7.40
N LEU A 159 19.63 -11.75 7.61
CA LEU A 159 19.84 -12.88 8.53
C LEU A 159 21.06 -13.71 8.13
N ASP A 160 21.24 -14.00 6.83
CA ASP A 160 22.39 -14.75 6.33
C ASP A 160 23.73 -14.08 6.69
N GLN A 161 23.79 -12.74 6.58
CA GLN A 161 24.98 -11.98 7.00
C GLN A 161 25.19 -12.04 8.50
N LEU A 162 24.13 -12.05 9.30
CA LEU A 162 24.20 -12.19 10.74
C LEU A 162 24.72 -13.59 11.13
N GLU A 163 24.24 -14.64 10.49
CA GLU A 163 24.71 -16.01 10.69
C GLU A 163 26.19 -16.17 10.30
N LEU A 164 26.57 -15.58 9.15
CA LEU A 164 27.97 -15.58 8.71
C LEU A 164 28.88 -14.85 9.72
N TYR A 165 28.40 -13.71 10.24
CA TYR A 165 29.13 -12.95 11.27
C TYR A 165 29.27 -13.77 12.55
N ALA A 166 28.21 -14.43 13.03
CA ALA A 166 28.26 -15.30 14.21
C ALA A 166 29.27 -16.44 14.05
N LYS A 167 29.34 -17.04 12.84
CA LYS A 167 30.32 -18.07 12.48
C LYS A 167 31.75 -17.52 12.50
N GLY A 168 31.96 -16.34 11.96
CA GLY A 168 33.29 -15.72 11.86
C GLY A 168 33.81 -15.26 13.22
N LYS A 169 32.94 -14.85 14.13
CA LYS A 169 33.33 -14.36 15.47
C LYS A 169 34.01 -15.40 16.33
N GLU A 170 33.66 -16.68 16.16
CA GLU A 170 34.33 -17.78 16.88
C GLU A 170 35.76 -18.03 16.37
N LEU A 171 36.06 -17.62 15.14
CA LEU A 171 37.33 -17.88 14.46
C LEU A 171 38.33 -16.73 14.57
N ILE A 172 37.87 -15.50 14.87
CA ILE A 172 38.72 -14.30 14.92
C ILE A 172 38.93 -13.87 16.38
N PRO A 173 40.19 -13.86 16.86
CA PRO A 173 40.49 -13.28 18.17
C PRO A 173 40.11 -11.80 18.25
N ASP A 174 39.76 -11.31 19.42
CA ASP A 174 39.50 -9.89 19.68
C ASP A 174 40.77 -9.05 19.39
N ILE A 175 40.91 -8.58 18.17
CA ILE A 175 42.01 -7.68 17.77
C ILE A 175 41.70 -6.29 18.33
N VAL A 176 42.51 -5.83 19.30
CA VAL A 176 42.39 -4.51 19.87
C VAL A 176 43.11 -3.48 18.97
N PRO A 177 42.40 -2.57 18.27
CA PRO A 177 43.07 -1.54 17.45
C PRO A 177 43.87 -0.57 18.31
N GLY A 178 44.95 0.01 17.75
CA GLY A 178 45.72 1.08 18.41
C GLY A 178 44.86 2.34 18.67
N GLU A 179 45.30 3.20 19.61
CA GLU A 179 44.51 4.35 20.12
C GLU A 179 44.07 5.34 19.02
N PHE A 180 44.93 5.62 18.04
CA PHE A 180 44.59 6.51 16.91
C PHE A 180 43.44 5.90 16.07
N LEU A 181 43.55 4.62 15.73
CA LEU A 181 42.53 3.91 14.96
C LEU A 181 41.20 3.78 15.74
N LYS A 182 41.29 3.60 17.07
CA LYS A 182 40.08 3.63 17.94
C LYS A 182 39.36 4.97 17.89
N SER A 183 40.08 6.10 17.84
CA SER A 183 39.47 7.45 17.75
C SER A 183 38.72 7.66 16.42
N VAL A 184 39.36 7.33 15.29
CA VAL A 184 38.77 7.42 13.96
C VAL A 184 37.56 6.50 13.83
N LEU A 185 37.71 5.24 14.24
CA LEU A 185 36.62 4.26 14.24
C LEU A 185 35.45 4.69 15.12
N ARG A 186 35.71 5.34 16.27
CA ARG A 186 34.65 5.86 17.14
C ARG A 186 33.80 6.94 16.46
N THR A 187 34.42 7.86 15.70
CA THR A 187 33.69 8.90 14.96
C THR A 187 32.84 8.31 13.84
N VAL A 188 33.41 7.41 13.03
CA VAL A 188 32.70 6.72 11.95
C VAL A 188 31.55 5.86 12.51
N LYS A 189 31.81 5.09 13.56
CA LYS A 189 30.82 4.30 14.28
C LYS A 189 29.62 5.14 14.74
N ASN A 190 29.89 6.30 15.38
CA ASN A 190 28.84 7.19 15.86
C ASN A 190 27.97 7.70 14.72
N LYS A 191 28.56 8.07 13.57
CA LYS A 191 27.83 8.51 12.39
C LYS A 191 26.96 7.40 11.78
N ILE A 192 27.49 6.17 11.70
CA ILE A 192 26.76 5.01 11.19
C ILE A 192 25.55 4.70 12.09
N VAL A 193 25.75 4.66 13.42
CA VAL A 193 24.68 4.42 14.39
C VAL A 193 23.63 5.53 14.30
N ALA A 194 24.05 6.81 14.27
CA ALA A 194 23.12 7.93 14.12
C ALA A 194 22.26 7.84 12.85
N ASN A 195 22.89 7.52 11.73
CA ASN A 195 22.18 7.31 10.46
C ASN A 195 21.23 6.12 10.50
N ALA A 196 21.65 4.99 11.09
CA ALA A 196 20.81 3.80 11.24
C ALA A 196 19.60 4.09 12.13
N VAL A 197 19.79 4.74 13.28
CA VAL A 197 18.71 5.18 14.16
C VAL A 197 17.79 6.16 13.44
N ALA A 198 18.31 7.14 12.70
CA ALA A 198 17.49 8.10 11.97
C ALA A 198 16.57 7.42 10.93
N LYS A 199 17.11 6.46 10.19
CA LYS A 199 16.35 5.73 9.13
C LYS A 199 15.37 4.71 9.68
N SER A 200 15.66 4.05 10.80
CA SER A 200 14.82 2.97 11.33
C SER A 200 13.47 3.46 11.83
N HIS A 201 12.44 2.63 11.64
CA HIS A 201 11.11 2.83 12.23
C HIS A 201 11.00 2.10 13.57
N VAL A 202 11.64 0.93 13.66
CA VAL A 202 11.65 0.06 14.83
C VAL A 202 13.09 -0.16 15.27
N ILE A 203 13.34 -0.08 16.58
CA ILE A 203 14.65 -0.37 17.18
C ILE A 203 14.46 -1.48 18.21
N VAL A 204 15.26 -2.53 18.09
CA VAL A 204 15.26 -3.69 19.01
C VAL A 204 16.52 -3.69 19.84
N GLY A 205 16.37 -3.73 21.16
CA GLY A 205 17.50 -3.79 22.08
C GLY A 205 17.10 -3.71 23.53
N THR A 206 18.05 -3.89 24.42
CA THR A 206 17.86 -3.65 25.86
C THR A 206 17.74 -2.15 26.15
N PHE A 207 17.14 -1.79 27.29
CA PHE A 207 17.03 -0.38 27.70
C PHE A 207 18.39 0.34 27.69
N ARG A 208 19.45 -0.32 28.18
CA ARG A 208 20.82 0.24 28.18
C ARG A 208 21.36 0.50 26.78
N GLU A 209 21.15 -0.43 25.84
CA GLU A 209 21.55 -0.26 24.44
C GLU A 209 20.80 0.90 23.79
N ILE A 210 19.49 0.98 24.01
CA ILE A 210 18.63 2.06 23.51
C ILE A 210 19.06 3.41 24.10
N GLN A 211 19.34 3.47 25.41
CA GLN A 211 19.85 4.66 26.06
C GLN A 211 21.20 5.11 25.48
N ALA A 212 22.10 4.16 25.22
CA ALA A 212 23.40 4.46 24.62
C ALA A 212 23.31 5.02 23.20
N VAL A 213 22.33 4.60 22.39
CA VAL A 213 22.14 5.11 21.03
C VAL A 213 21.31 6.39 20.98
N SER A 214 20.49 6.69 21.98
CA SER A 214 19.70 7.92 22.07
C SER A 214 20.56 9.18 22.11
N ALA A 215 21.76 9.08 22.66
CA ALA A 215 22.75 10.18 22.64
C ALA A 215 23.28 10.51 21.24
N ARG A 216 23.02 9.64 20.24
CA ARG A 216 23.55 9.74 18.88
C ARG A 216 22.47 9.88 17.83
N GLY A 217 21.20 9.57 18.14
CA GLY A 217 20.09 9.62 17.22
C GLY A 217 18.75 9.90 17.91
N ASN A 218 17.83 10.53 17.18
CA ASN A 218 16.51 10.86 17.71
C ASN A 218 15.61 9.62 17.77
N LEU A 219 14.96 9.37 18.92
CA LEU A 219 14.00 8.29 19.14
C LEU A 219 12.53 8.75 18.93
N GLU A 220 12.30 10.03 18.68
CA GLU A 220 10.96 10.59 18.51
C GLU A 220 10.19 9.88 17.39
N GLY A 221 8.97 9.47 17.71
CA GLY A 221 8.06 8.82 16.77
C GLY A 221 8.40 7.36 16.43
N LYS A 222 9.44 6.78 17.03
CA LYS A 222 9.87 5.40 16.76
C LYS A 222 9.16 4.38 17.64
N THR A 223 9.19 3.13 17.20
CA THR A 223 8.81 1.98 17.99
C THR A 223 10.05 1.33 18.59
N LEU A 224 9.99 1.02 19.85
CA LEU A 224 11.06 0.31 20.55
C LEU A 224 10.57 -1.07 20.97
N ILE A 225 11.36 -2.09 20.75
CA ILE A 225 11.11 -3.45 21.27
C ILE A 225 12.19 -3.76 22.29
N THR A 226 11.76 -3.97 23.52
CA THR A 226 12.66 -4.19 24.66
C THR A 226 12.01 -5.12 25.68
N SER A 227 12.59 -5.27 26.85
CA SER A 227 12.07 -6.12 27.92
C SER A 227 12.21 -5.47 29.29
N ALA A 228 11.31 -5.81 30.21
CA ALA A 228 11.30 -5.37 31.61
C ALA A 228 11.31 -3.84 31.77
N VAL A 229 10.35 -3.18 31.14
CA VAL A 229 10.19 -1.73 31.20
C VAL A 229 9.63 -1.33 32.55
N ASP A 230 10.48 -0.72 33.37
CA ASP A 230 10.12 -0.10 34.66
C ASP A 230 9.75 1.40 34.46
N ASP A 231 9.37 2.07 35.56
CA ASP A 231 8.95 3.48 35.53
C ASP A 231 10.09 4.42 35.07
N GLU A 232 11.36 4.10 35.36
CA GLU A 232 12.52 4.87 34.92
C GLU A 232 12.67 4.78 33.40
N ALA A 233 12.56 3.58 32.85
CA ALA A 233 12.61 3.36 31.41
C ALA A 233 11.43 4.03 30.69
N LEU A 234 10.23 3.94 31.28
CA LEU A 234 9.03 4.58 30.72
C LEU A 234 9.16 6.11 30.74
N ALA A 235 9.64 6.71 31.83
CA ALA A 235 9.92 8.15 31.90
C ALA A 235 10.95 8.59 30.87
N PHE A 236 12.01 7.79 30.67
CA PHE A 236 13.00 8.04 29.64
C PHE A 236 12.38 8.03 28.23
N PHE A 237 11.55 7.02 27.92
CA PHE A 237 10.88 6.92 26.62
C PHE A 237 9.89 8.06 26.38
N THR A 238 9.18 8.49 27.42
CA THR A 238 8.29 9.66 27.39
C THR A 238 9.05 10.95 27.05
N LYS A 239 10.18 11.18 27.74
CA LYS A 239 11.06 12.33 27.46
C LYS A 239 11.54 12.37 26.01
N HIS A 240 11.80 11.20 25.41
CA HIS A 240 12.25 11.08 24.02
C HIS A 240 11.11 10.96 23.02
N LYS A 241 9.85 11.15 23.43
CA LYS A 241 8.65 11.12 22.60
C LYS A 241 8.53 9.86 21.74
N VAL A 242 8.86 8.72 22.34
CA VAL A 242 8.72 7.41 21.70
C VAL A 242 7.26 7.12 21.44
N ASN A 243 6.93 6.63 20.22
CA ASN A 243 5.56 6.37 19.81
C ASN A 243 4.96 5.11 20.46
N LEU A 244 5.71 4.02 20.43
CA LEU A 244 5.28 2.72 20.94
C LEU A 244 6.47 2.01 21.59
N VAL A 245 6.24 1.41 22.74
CA VAL A 245 7.18 0.46 23.34
C VAL A 245 6.49 -0.90 23.44
N VAL A 246 7.07 -1.88 22.76
CA VAL A 246 6.69 -3.28 22.89
C VAL A 246 7.61 -3.90 23.96
N ASP A 247 7.08 -4.08 25.15
CA ASP A 247 7.77 -4.78 26.21
C ASP A 247 7.45 -6.28 26.11
N VAL A 248 8.47 -7.06 25.78
CA VAL A 248 8.35 -8.51 25.62
C VAL A 248 8.08 -9.20 26.99
N SER A 249 8.47 -8.55 28.10
CA SER A 249 8.21 -9.08 29.44
C SER A 249 6.75 -8.87 29.85
N PRO A 250 6.04 -9.92 30.24
CA PRO A 250 4.66 -9.81 30.67
C PRO A 250 4.55 -9.10 32.04
N LYS A 251 3.41 -8.46 32.27
CA LYS A 251 3.08 -7.93 33.60
C LYS A 251 2.19 -8.95 34.31
N LEU A 252 2.83 -9.90 34.97
CA LEU A 252 2.12 -10.95 35.75
C LEU A 252 1.89 -10.54 37.19
N PHE A 253 2.62 -9.55 37.69
CA PHE A 253 2.63 -9.13 39.10
C PHE A 253 2.58 -7.60 39.21
N ASP A 254 2.35 -7.09 40.42
CA ASP A 254 2.40 -5.63 40.68
C ASP A 254 3.80 -5.05 40.44
N LYS A 255 4.83 -5.86 40.63
CA LYS A 255 6.23 -5.50 40.30
C LYS A 255 6.59 -6.01 38.91
N VAL A 256 7.36 -5.21 38.16
CA VAL A 256 7.95 -5.66 36.90
C VAL A 256 9.11 -6.59 37.16
N VAL A 257 9.00 -7.83 36.71
CA VAL A 257 10.05 -8.84 36.83
C VAL A 257 10.57 -9.24 35.45
N GLY A 258 11.85 -9.59 35.38
CA GLY A 258 12.47 -10.06 34.16
C GLY A 258 12.06 -11.48 33.79
N ILE A 259 12.22 -11.82 32.50
CA ILE A 259 11.90 -13.16 31.98
C ILE A 259 12.67 -14.25 32.72
N SER A 260 13.94 -14.01 33.08
CA SER A 260 14.73 -14.95 33.89
C SER A 260 14.09 -15.29 35.25
N THR A 261 13.48 -14.28 35.91
CA THR A 261 12.75 -14.49 37.16
C THR A 261 11.51 -15.36 36.94
N ILE A 262 10.75 -15.10 35.91
CA ILE A 262 9.56 -15.89 35.56
C ILE A 262 9.97 -17.33 35.24
N THR A 263 11.06 -17.52 34.49
CA THR A 263 11.58 -18.86 34.21
C THR A 263 11.98 -19.58 35.47
N ALA A 264 12.71 -18.91 36.39
CA ALA A 264 13.07 -19.51 37.66
C ALA A 264 11.83 -19.88 38.52
N MET A 265 10.75 -19.09 38.46
CA MET A 265 9.48 -19.43 39.11
C MET A 265 8.85 -20.68 38.48
N ILE A 266 8.92 -20.84 37.17
CA ILE A 266 8.45 -22.04 36.44
C ILE A 266 9.26 -23.25 36.89
N LEU A 267 10.61 -23.16 36.93
CA LEU A 267 11.48 -24.25 37.40
C LEU A 267 11.19 -24.64 38.82
N ALA A 268 11.02 -23.65 39.71
CA ALA A 268 10.68 -23.91 41.12
C ALA A 268 9.27 -24.53 41.24
N ALA A 269 8.28 -24.12 40.44
CA ALA A 269 6.92 -24.66 40.43
C ALA A 269 6.89 -26.12 39.98
N THR A 270 7.59 -26.43 38.89
CA THR A 270 7.61 -27.76 38.26
C THR A 270 8.60 -28.74 38.93
N GLY A 271 9.60 -28.23 39.63
CA GLY A 271 10.71 -29.02 40.17
C GLY A 271 11.66 -29.55 39.09
N LYS A 272 11.59 -29.07 37.86
CA LYS A 272 12.42 -29.46 36.72
C LYS A 272 13.54 -28.44 36.45
N SER A 273 14.63 -28.88 35.83
CA SER A 273 15.62 -27.99 35.24
C SER A 273 15.15 -27.43 33.92
N GLU A 274 15.79 -26.37 33.41
CA GLU A 274 15.42 -25.76 32.11
C GLU A 274 15.61 -26.74 30.95
N SER A 275 16.57 -27.64 31.03
CA SER A 275 16.83 -28.67 30.00
C SER A 275 15.82 -29.82 29.96
N GLU A 276 15.04 -29.99 31.04
CA GLU A 276 13.97 -31.00 31.12
C GLU A 276 12.61 -30.46 30.66
N LEU A 277 12.51 -29.15 30.41
CA LEU A 277 11.32 -28.51 29.88
C LEU A 277 11.47 -28.33 28.38
N SER A 278 10.50 -28.86 27.61
CA SER A 278 10.40 -28.63 26.17
C SER A 278 9.78 -27.29 25.87
N ASP A 279 9.90 -26.85 24.61
CA ASP A 279 9.18 -25.66 24.12
C ASP A 279 7.67 -25.79 24.30
N HIS A 280 7.13 -26.99 24.14
CA HIS A 280 5.70 -27.28 24.34
C HIS A 280 5.27 -27.05 25.81
N ASP A 281 6.07 -27.50 26.78
CA ASP A 281 5.79 -27.25 28.20
C ASP A 281 5.72 -25.74 28.48
N PHE A 282 6.67 -24.96 27.91
CA PHE A 282 6.65 -23.50 28.06
C PHE A 282 5.45 -22.87 27.36
N GLU A 283 5.06 -23.35 26.18
CA GLU A 283 3.89 -22.84 25.43
C GLU A 283 2.57 -23.12 26.20
N GLU A 284 2.43 -24.28 26.83
CA GLU A 284 1.28 -24.60 27.71
C GLU A 284 1.20 -23.59 28.85
N ILE A 285 2.29 -23.35 29.56
CA ILE A 285 2.34 -22.38 30.67
C ILE A 285 2.06 -20.95 30.17
N ILE A 286 2.60 -20.55 29.03
CA ILE A 286 2.33 -19.25 28.42
C ILE A 286 0.83 -19.08 28.11
N ASN A 287 0.17 -20.14 27.65
CA ASN A 287 -1.25 -20.12 27.34
C ASN A 287 -2.13 -20.17 28.59
N GLU A 288 -1.77 -20.98 29.59
CA GLU A 288 -2.47 -21.05 30.88
C GLU A 288 -2.48 -19.68 31.59
N LEU A 289 -1.35 -19.00 31.58
CA LEU A 289 -1.19 -17.68 32.21
C LEU A 289 -1.61 -16.50 31.32
N ASP A 290 -2.11 -16.75 30.08
CA ASP A 290 -2.43 -15.75 29.06
C ASP A 290 -1.33 -14.69 28.88
N ILE A 291 -0.08 -15.16 28.80
CA ILE A 291 1.09 -14.27 28.70
C ILE A 291 1.08 -13.50 27.38
N LYS A 292 0.98 -12.18 27.48
CA LYS A 292 1.01 -11.24 26.35
C LYS A 292 2.10 -10.18 26.55
N PRO A 293 2.69 -9.64 25.48
CA PRO A 293 3.57 -8.48 25.56
C PRO A 293 2.78 -7.26 26.03
N ARG A 294 3.46 -6.30 26.64
CA ARG A 294 2.87 -5.01 26.98
C ARG A 294 3.08 -4.02 25.85
N LEU A 295 1.99 -3.39 25.40
CA LEU A 295 2.04 -2.27 24.46
C LEU A 295 1.92 -0.97 25.25
N LEU A 296 3.01 -0.22 25.36
CA LEU A 296 3.09 1.01 26.14
C LEU A 296 3.13 2.21 25.18
N HIS A 297 2.35 3.24 25.50
CA HIS A 297 2.27 4.48 24.72
C HIS A 297 2.84 5.64 25.55
N PRO A 298 4.16 5.89 25.51
CA PRO A 298 4.81 6.89 26.36
C PRO A 298 4.27 8.30 26.22
N THR A 299 3.77 8.65 25.02
CA THR A 299 3.17 9.97 24.74
C THR A 299 1.66 10.05 25.01
N GLY A 300 1.05 8.97 25.49
CA GLY A 300 -0.39 8.86 25.68
C GLY A 300 -1.18 8.62 24.38
N HIS A 301 -0.58 8.76 23.21
CA HIS A 301 -1.20 8.58 21.92
C HIS A 301 -0.36 7.67 21.03
N PHE A 302 -1.00 6.66 20.45
CA PHE A 302 -0.38 5.80 19.46
C PHE A 302 -0.61 6.36 18.06
N ARG A 303 0.48 6.56 17.31
CA ARG A 303 0.44 7.00 15.91
C ARG A 303 0.84 5.83 15.00
N ASN A 304 -0.12 5.30 14.24
CA ASN A 304 0.16 4.30 13.22
C ASN A 304 0.37 5.00 11.87
N ILE A 305 1.62 5.36 11.58
CA ILE A 305 1.99 6.02 10.34
C ILE A 305 2.17 4.97 9.24
N ARG A 306 1.26 4.98 8.28
CA ARG A 306 1.26 4.09 7.13
C ARG A 306 2.02 4.70 5.97
N ARG A 307 2.67 3.87 5.15
CA ARG A 307 3.65 4.36 4.18
C ARG A 307 3.33 3.94 2.78
N PHE A 308 3.42 4.90 1.85
CA PHE A 308 3.19 4.68 0.43
C PHE A 308 4.35 5.20 -0.42
N ALA A 309 4.44 4.72 -1.64
CA ALA A 309 5.23 5.33 -2.69
C ALA A 309 4.35 5.61 -3.91
N PHE A 310 4.76 6.56 -4.73
CA PHE A 310 4.07 6.86 -5.97
C PHE A 310 5.08 7.21 -7.07
N VAL A 311 4.93 6.58 -8.22
CA VAL A 311 5.82 6.80 -9.35
C VAL A 311 5.36 8.02 -10.15
N VAL A 312 6.30 8.94 -10.37
CA VAL A 312 6.14 10.11 -11.24
C VAL A 312 7.15 10.05 -12.38
N HIS A 313 6.86 10.72 -13.47
CA HIS A 313 7.79 10.89 -14.59
C HIS A 313 7.59 12.26 -15.24
N PRO A 314 8.58 12.83 -15.94
CA PRO A 314 8.42 14.08 -16.66
C PRO A 314 7.42 13.90 -17.83
N LEU A 315 6.41 14.77 -17.89
CA LEU A 315 5.38 14.71 -18.93
C LEU A 315 5.86 15.27 -20.29
N SER A 316 6.90 16.11 -20.27
CA SER A 316 7.54 16.70 -21.45
C SER A 316 8.97 17.13 -21.14
N GLN A 317 9.72 17.52 -22.19
CA GLN A 317 11.06 18.11 -22.04
C GLN A 317 11.07 19.37 -21.16
N GLU A 318 9.99 20.13 -21.10
CA GLU A 318 9.90 21.31 -20.24
C GLU A 318 9.96 20.97 -18.75
N TYR A 319 9.39 19.82 -18.36
CA TYR A 319 9.54 19.32 -16.97
C TYR A 319 10.97 18.91 -16.67
N ILE A 320 11.69 18.35 -17.65
CA ILE A 320 13.13 18.06 -17.53
C ILE A 320 13.91 19.36 -17.34
N LYS A 321 13.64 20.40 -18.15
CA LYS A 321 14.27 21.73 -17.99
C LYS A 321 14.01 22.38 -16.65
N LYS A 322 12.84 22.19 -16.05
CA LYS A 322 12.53 22.70 -14.70
C LYS A 322 13.28 21.96 -13.59
N GLY A 323 13.63 20.71 -13.80
CA GLY A 323 14.34 19.87 -12.83
C GLY A 323 15.87 20.03 -12.86
N PHE A 324 16.41 20.55 -13.95
CA PHE A 324 17.86 20.74 -14.16
C PHE A 324 18.15 22.17 -14.62
N PRO A 325 19.30 22.74 -14.26
CA PRO A 325 19.65 24.14 -14.58
C PRO A 325 20.07 24.31 -16.04
N PHE A 326 19.22 23.96 -16.99
CA PHE A 326 19.47 24.21 -18.41
C PHE A 326 19.10 25.65 -18.80
N PRO A 327 19.94 26.34 -19.63
CA PRO A 327 19.56 27.61 -20.23
C PRO A 327 18.29 27.51 -21.04
N LYS A 328 17.42 28.53 -21.03
CA LYS A 328 16.20 28.59 -21.81
C LYS A 328 16.45 28.42 -23.31
N SER A 329 17.60 28.83 -23.79
CA SER A 329 18.06 28.77 -25.19
C SER A 329 18.68 27.42 -25.59
N THR A 330 18.62 26.38 -24.73
CA THR A 330 19.21 25.08 -25.05
C THR A 330 18.64 24.51 -26.36
N PRO A 331 19.46 24.19 -27.36
CA PRO A 331 19.03 23.68 -28.65
C PRO A 331 18.22 22.39 -28.52
N LYS A 332 17.26 22.19 -29.45
CA LYS A 332 16.36 21.05 -29.40
C LYS A 332 17.09 19.70 -29.44
N PHE A 333 18.13 19.55 -30.27
CA PHE A 333 18.88 18.30 -30.40
C PHE A 333 19.60 17.91 -29.11
N ILE A 334 20.08 18.89 -28.33
CA ILE A 334 20.68 18.66 -27.01
C ILE A 334 19.59 18.17 -26.03
N MET A 335 18.41 18.81 -26.09
CA MET A 335 17.31 18.40 -25.25
C MET A 335 16.76 17.02 -25.61
N ASP A 336 16.75 16.64 -26.87
CA ASP A 336 16.39 15.29 -27.32
C ASP A 336 17.38 14.26 -26.78
N GLY A 337 18.69 14.55 -26.81
CA GLY A 337 19.72 13.70 -26.20
C GLY A 337 19.59 13.58 -24.67
N VAL A 338 19.31 14.70 -23.98
CA VAL A 338 19.06 14.71 -22.53
C VAL A 338 17.80 13.90 -22.17
N GLU A 339 16.73 14.00 -22.96
CA GLU A 339 15.50 13.26 -22.79
C GLU A 339 15.75 11.75 -22.88
N THR A 340 16.48 11.33 -23.92
CA THR A 340 16.85 9.93 -24.11
C THR A 340 17.75 9.44 -22.96
N LEU A 341 18.79 10.20 -22.59
CA LEU A 341 19.66 9.84 -21.47
C LEU A 341 18.87 9.71 -20.14
N ALA A 342 17.97 10.66 -19.89
CA ALA A 342 17.13 10.65 -18.68
C ALA A 342 16.30 9.37 -18.58
N ALA A 343 15.83 8.81 -19.72
CA ALA A 343 15.09 7.54 -19.74
C ALA A 343 15.90 6.34 -19.22
N TYR A 344 17.23 6.40 -19.27
CA TYR A 344 18.13 5.34 -18.79
C TYR A 344 18.57 5.51 -17.33
N LEU A 345 18.33 6.68 -16.72
CA LEU A 345 18.70 6.90 -15.32
C LEU A 345 17.91 5.94 -14.39
N PRO A 346 18.53 5.50 -13.29
CA PRO A 346 17.81 4.71 -12.27
C PRO A 346 16.70 5.54 -11.62
N PRO A 347 15.66 4.92 -11.11
CA PRO A 347 14.65 5.60 -10.30
C PRO A 347 15.29 6.32 -9.11
N MET A 348 14.79 7.52 -8.81
CA MET A 348 15.29 8.31 -7.70
C MET A 348 14.16 8.94 -6.89
N VAL A 349 14.38 9.16 -5.61
CA VAL A 349 13.40 9.85 -4.76
C VAL A 349 13.31 11.32 -5.15
N TYR A 350 12.15 11.72 -5.64
CA TYR A 350 11.88 13.12 -5.99
C TYR A 350 11.60 13.97 -4.75
N CYS A 351 10.74 13.49 -3.85
CA CYS A 351 10.49 14.11 -2.56
C CYS A 351 9.81 13.13 -1.59
N LYS A 352 9.86 13.46 -0.29
CA LYS A 352 9.05 12.82 0.76
C LYS A 352 7.86 13.71 1.08
N MET A 353 6.68 13.11 1.21
CA MET A 353 5.44 13.73 1.67
C MET A 353 5.14 13.24 3.09
N SER A 354 4.83 14.13 3.99
CA SER A 354 4.48 13.79 5.38
C SER A 354 3.38 14.70 5.93
N ASN A 355 2.87 14.38 7.12
CA ASN A 355 1.79 15.13 7.76
C ASN A 355 0.45 14.99 6.99
N ILE A 356 0.16 13.80 6.43
CA ILE A 356 -1.14 13.50 5.83
C ILE A 356 -1.97 12.84 6.92
N ILE A 357 -2.87 13.61 7.52
CA ILE A 357 -3.68 13.20 8.68
C ILE A 357 -5.16 13.23 8.28
N SER A 358 -5.81 12.08 8.38
CA SER A 358 -7.23 11.92 8.14
C SER A 358 -8.06 12.45 9.32
N PRO A 359 -9.29 12.91 9.10
CA PRO A 359 -10.25 13.18 10.19
C PRO A 359 -10.53 11.97 11.10
N THR A 360 -10.25 10.76 10.62
CA THR A 360 -10.35 9.52 11.43
C THR A 360 -9.17 9.31 12.37
N GLY A 361 -8.16 10.19 12.34
CA GLY A 361 -6.90 10.02 13.07
C GLY A 361 -5.85 9.14 12.36
N ALA A 362 -6.18 8.52 11.22
CA ALA A 362 -5.21 7.76 10.44
C ALA A 362 -4.15 8.69 9.82
N GLU A 363 -2.89 8.27 9.84
CA GLU A 363 -1.77 9.04 9.30
C GLU A 363 -1.05 8.31 8.19
N ALA A 364 -0.62 9.06 7.18
CA ALA A 364 0.22 8.53 6.09
C ALA A 364 1.41 9.44 5.80
N GLU A 365 2.50 8.82 5.37
CA GLU A 365 3.65 9.46 4.75
C GLU A 365 4.09 8.67 3.52
N GLY A 366 4.81 9.29 2.60
CA GLY A 366 5.24 8.54 1.43
C GLY A 366 6.28 9.28 0.58
N TRP A 367 6.68 8.62 -0.50
CA TRP A 367 7.72 9.11 -1.39
C TRP A 367 7.20 9.18 -2.82
N LEU A 368 7.48 10.30 -3.47
CA LEU A 368 7.37 10.38 -4.92
C LEU A 368 8.71 9.90 -5.51
N ILE A 369 8.64 8.87 -6.34
CA ILE A 369 9.80 8.26 -6.99
C ILE A 369 9.77 8.64 -8.48
N SER A 370 10.77 9.36 -8.94
CA SER A 370 10.90 9.73 -10.34
C SER A 370 11.52 8.60 -11.14
N VAL A 371 10.83 8.18 -12.18
CA VAL A 371 11.33 7.31 -13.24
C VAL A 371 11.63 8.18 -14.45
N GLY A 372 12.84 8.09 -14.98
CA GLY A 372 13.23 8.84 -16.17
C GLY A 372 12.43 8.44 -17.41
N GLY A 373 12.38 9.32 -18.38
CA GLY A 373 11.67 9.14 -19.66
C GLY A 373 10.33 9.85 -19.71
N THR A 374 10.14 10.59 -20.81
CA THR A 374 8.85 11.18 -21.18
C THR A 374 7.93 10.11 -21.77
N PRO A 375 6.63 10.40 -21.96
CA PRO A 375 5.73 9.50 -22.70
C PRO A 375 6.29 9.07 -24.07
N LYS A 376 6.95 9.98 -24.80
CA LYS A 376 7.57 9.71 -26.09
C LYS A 376 8.65 8.63 -25.97
N GLU A 377 9.55 8.76 -25.02
CA GLU A 377 10.63 7.79 -24.78
C GLU A 377 10.08 6.44 -24.29
N MET A 378 9.09 6.45 -23.40
CA MET A 378 8.46 5.21 -22.92
C MET A 378 7.78 4.41 -24.04
N LEU A 379 7.16 5.12 -25.00
CA LEU A 379 6.49 4.48 -26.15
C LEU A 379 7.45 4.07 -27.27
N SER A 380 8.65 4.64 -27.34
CA SER A 380 9.69 4.27 -28.33
C SER A 380 10.40 2.95 -27.98
N HIS A 381 10.27 2.49 -26.75
CA HIS A 381 10.90 1.27 -26.24
C HIS A 381 9.90 0.14 -26.07
N SER A 382 10.41 -1.09 -25.93
CA SER A 382 9.56 -2.23 -25.56
C SER A 382 8.93 -2.05 -24.17
N PRO A 383 7.76 -2.60 -23.91
CA PRO A 383 7.13 -2.52 -22.57
C PRO A 383 8.04 -3.01 -21.44
N GLU A 384 8.86 -4.02 -21.70
CA GLU A 384 9.80 -4.58 -20.70
C GLU A 384 10.85 -3.56 -20.23
N PHE A 385 11.20 -2.59 -21.08
CA PHE A 385 12.07 -1.47 -20.68
C PHE A 385 11.45 -0.65 -19.54
N THR A 386 10.18 -0.31 -19.67
CA THR A 386 9.44 0.41 -18.63
C THR A 386 9.20 -0.47 -17.41
N TYR A 387 8.84 -1.74 -17.59
CA TYR A 387 8.61 -2.68 -16.48
C TYR A 387 9.84 -2.82 -15.58
N ARG A 388 11.06 -2.96 -16.15
CA ARG A 388 12.29 -3.03 -15.35
C ARG A 388 12.50 -1.80 -14.48
N ARG A 389 12.18 -0.62 -14.97
CA ARG A 389 12.30 0.63 -14.20
C ARG A 389 11.27 0.72 -13.10
N LEU A 390 10.03 0.33 -13.38
CA LEU A 390 8.96 0.31 -12.39
C LEU A 390 9.25 -0.73 -11.28
N LEU A 391 9.81 -1.88 -11.63
CA LEU A 391 10.24 -2.89 -10.65
C LEU A 391 11.44 -2.41 -9.81
N HIS A 392 12.34 -1.63 -10.41
CA HIS A 392 13.42 -0.99 -9.65
C HIS A 392 12.85 0.10 -8.71
N ALA A 393 11.86 0.89 -9.16
CA ALA A 393 11.17 1.84 -8.32
C ALA A 393 10.42 1.16 -7.16
N ALA A 394 9.80 0.00 -7.40
CA ALA A 394 9.14 -0.80 -6.37
C ALA A 394 10.13 -1.31 -5.31
N ARG A 395 11.30 -1.78 -5.72
CA ARG A 395 12.36 -2.18 -4.78
C ARG A 395 12.85 -0.99 -3.94
N LEU A 396 13.10 0.16 -4.58
CA LEU A 396 13.47 1.38 -3.86
C LEU A 396 12.38 1.80 -2.87
N ALA A 397 11.10 1.70 -3.25
CA ALA A 397 9.97 1.97 -2.38
C ALA A 397 9.94 1.02 -1.17
N GLU A 398 10.15 -0.28 -1.39
CA GLU A 398 10.25 -1.30 -0.34
C GLU A 398 11.40 -1.00 0.63
N GLU A 399 12.59 -0.70 0.11
CA GLU A 399 13.78 -0.33 0.89
C GLU A 399 13.57 0.95 1.74
N MET A 400 12.64 1.81 1.35
CA MET A 400 12.26 3.00 2.11
C MET A 400 11.12 2.74 3.10
N GLY A 401 10.53 1.55 3.10
CA GLY A 401 9.45 1.14 3.98
C GLY A 401 8.04 1.40 3.45
N ALA A 402 7.86 1.65 2.16
CA ALA A 402 6.54 1.77 1.57
C ALA A 402 5.80 0.43 1.56
N GLN A 403 4.52 0.46 1.87
CA GLN A 403 3.66 -0.72 1.99
C GLN A 403 2.79 -0.92 0.73
N ILE A 404 2.67 0.12 -0.10
CA ILE A 404 1.96 0.13 -1.38
C ILE A 404 2.63 1.13 -2.33
N MET A 405 2.60 0.87 -3.63
CA MET A 405 3.10 1.81 -4.64
C MET A 405 2.05 2.09 -5.72
N GLY A 406 1.82 3.36 -5.99
CA GLY A 406 0.97 3.83 -7.08
C GLY A 406 1.74 4.11 -8.36
N LEU A 407 1.12 3.85 -9.52
CA LEU A 407 1.64 4.17 -10.84
C LEU A 407 1.03 5.47 -11.37
N GLY A 408 1.88 6.45 -11.71
CA GLY A 408 1.46 7.75 -12.23
C GLY A 408 1.45 7.84 -13.74
N ALA A 409 0.51 8.59 -14.30
CA ALA A 409 0.43 8.99 -15.68
C ALA A 409 0.71 7.86 -16.71
N PHE A 410 1.70 8.02 -17.59
CA PHE A 410 2.01 7.06 -18.64
C PHE A 410 2.59 5.74 -18.18
N THR A 411 3.15 5.66 -16.98
CA THR A 411 3.69 4.39 -16.44
C THR A 411 2.61 3.30 -16.31
N LYS A 412 1.35 3.71 -16.17
CA LYS A 412 0.18 2.82 -16.14
C LYS A 412 -0.43 2.52 -17.51
N VAL A 413 0.05 3.16 -18.58
CA VAL A 413 -0.48 2.99 -19.94
C VAL A 413 0.35 2.03 -20.77
N VAL A 414 1.66 1.93 -20.48
CA VAL A 414 2.60 1.09 -21.24
C VAL A 414 2.26 -0.39 -21.05
N GLY A 415 2.17 -1.11 -22.18
CA GLY A 415 1.96 -2.56 -22.20
C GLY A 415 0.59 -2.98 -21.67
N ASP A 416 0.57 -3.73 -20.59
CA ASP A 416 -0.63 -4.34 -19.98
C ASP A 416 -1.25 -3.51 -18.84
N ALA A 417 -1.01 -2.21 -18.82
CA ALA A 417 -1.53 -1.30 -17.80
C ALA A 417 -1.13 -1.71 -16.36
N GLY A 418 0.10 -2.20 -16.20
CA GLY A 418 0.73 -2.47 -14.90
C GLY A 418 0.53 -3.87 -14.35
N ILE A 419 -0.20 -4.76 -15.03
CA ILE A 419 -0.45 -6.15 -14.56
C ILE A 419 0.88 -6.89 -14.34
N THR A 420 1.79 -6.83 -15.31
CA THR A 420 3.11 -7.48 -15.19
C THR A 420 3.92 -6.91 -14.03
N VAL A 421 3.86 -5.59 -13.82
CA VAL A 421 4.55 -4.94 -12.69
C VAL A 421 3.97 -5.42 -11.37
N ALA A 422 2.64 -5.46 -11.24
CA ALA A 422 1.96 -5.91 -10.03
C ALA A 422 2.26 -7.39 -9.68
N ARG A 423 2.41 -8.25 -10.68
CA ARG A 423 2.77 -9.66 -10.47
C ARG A 423 4.22 -9.88 -10.03
N ARG A 424 5.14 -9.01 -10.48
CA ARG A 424 6.58 -9.15 -10.23
C ARG A 424 7.09 -8.33 -9.05
N ALA A 425 6.35 -7.32 -8.63
CA ALA A 425 6.73 -6.47 -7.50
C ALA A 425 6.51 -7.19 -6.17
N SER A 426 7.36 -6.91 -5.19
CA SER A 426 7.27 -7.42 -3.81
C SER A 426 6.21 -6.69 -2.97
N ILE A 427 5.87 -5.46 -3.35
CA ILE A 427 4.82 -4.66 -2.69
C ILE A 427 3.62 -4.49 -3.61
N PRO A 428 2.41 -4.35 -3.06
CA PRO A 428 1.19 -4.11 -3.86
C PRO A 428 1.30 -2.88 -4.75
N ILE A 429 0.78 -3.01 -5.97
CA ILE A 429 0.78 -1.94 -6.98
C ILE A 429 -0.65 -1.54 -7.30
N THR A 430 -0.91 -0.23 -7.40
CA THR A 430 -2.19 0.30 -7.92
C THR A 430 -1.95 1.33 -9.03
N SER A 431 -2.88 1.43 -9.99
CA SER A 431 -2.78 2.40 -11.10
C SER A 431 -3.47 3.74 -10.80
N GLY A 432 -4.30 3.81 -9.78
CA GLY A 432 -5.08 4.98 -9.45
C GLY A 432 -6.24 5.29 -10.41
N ASN A 433 -6.60 4.34 -11.29
CA ASN A 433 -7.64 4.57 -12.30
C ASN A 433 -9.03 4.68 -11.70
N SER A 434 -9.34 3.95 -10.63
CA SER A 434 -10.65 4.01 -9.97
C SER A 434 -10.92 5.39 -9.38
N TYR A 435 -9.96 5.99 -8.68
CA TYR A 435 -10.16 7.31 -8.12
C TYR A 435 -10.07 8.40 -9.19
N SER A 436 -9.30 8.20 -10.26
CA SER A 436 -9.30 9.10 -11.40
C SER A 436 -10.68 9.17 -12.08
N ALA A 437 -11.34 8.03 -12.27
CA ALA A 437 -12.70 7.97 -12.80
C ALA A 437 -13.69 8.62 -11.82
N SER A 438 -13.61 8.31 -10.54
CA SER A 438 -14.44 8.90 -9.49
C SER A 438 -14.28 10.42 -9.42
N GLY A 439 -13.06 10.93 -9.39
CA GLY A 439 -12.77 12.37 -9.33
C GLY A 439 -13.26 13.12 -10.57
N ALA A 440 -13.15 12.51 -11.76
CA ALA A 440 -13.67 13.06 -13.00
C ALA A 440 -15.19 13.25 -12.99
N LEU A 441 -15.90 12.19 -12.56
CA LEU A 441 -17.37 12.23 -12.49
C LEU A 441 -17.84 13.16 -11.37
N TRP A 442 -17.12 13.23 -10.27
CA TRP A 442 -17.41 14.18 -9.18
C TRP A 442 -17.26 15.62 -9.67
N ALA A 443 -16.13 15.94 -10.33
CA ALA A 443 -15.91 17.27 -10.91
C ALA A 443 -16.96 17.64 -11.97
N ALA A 444 -17.32 16.69 -12.84
CA ALA A 444 -18.37 16.89 -13.83
C ALA A 444 -19.75 17.16 -13.22
N ALA A 445 -20.13 16.39 -12.21
CA ALA A 445 -21.40 16.58 -11.50
C ALA A 445 -21.47 17.93 -10.77
N ASP A 446 -20.38 18.35 -10.12
CA ASP A 446 -20.30 19.66 -9.46
C ASP A 446 -20.36 20.79 -10.48
N ALA A 447 -19.64 20.68 -11.60
CA ALA A 447 -19.68 21.65 -12.69
C ALA A 447 -21.10 21.79 -13.29
N MET A 448 -21.77 20.68 -13.58
CA MET A 448 -23.15 20.70 -14.11
C MET A 448 -24.12 21.34 -13.11
N ARG A 449 -23.98 21.04 -11.82
CA ARG A 449 -24.79 21.63 -10.76
C ARG A 449 -24.58 23.15 -10.67
N ARG A 450 -23.33 23.62 -10.71
CA ARG A 450 -22.99 25.06 -10.67
C ARG A 450 -23.43 25.79 -11.93
N MET A 451 -23.35 25.14 -13.09
CA MET A 451 -23.88 25.70 -14.36
C MET A 451 -25.39 25.90 -14.34
N GLY A 452 -26.15 25.06 -13.64
CA GLY A 452 -27.60 25.21 -13.46
C GLY A 452 -28.41 25.22 -14.76
N LEU A 453 -27.89 24.60 -15.84
CA LEU A 453 -28.54 24.58 -17.17
C LEU A 453 -29.45 23.37 -17.37
N ILE A 454 -29.45 22.41 -16.45
CA ILE A 454 -30.26 21.19 -16.46
C ILE A 454 -31.09 21.17 -15.20
N SER A 455 -32.40 21.07 -15.38
CA SER A 455 -33.36 20.97 -14.26
C SER A 455 -33.61 19.50 -13.92
N VAL A 456 -33.31 19.09 -12.71
CA VAL A 456 -33.59 17.74 -12.21
C VAL A 456 -34.82 17.81 -11.32
N LYS A 457 -35.87 17.06 -11.63
CA LYS A 457 -37.07 16.96 -10.81
C LYS A 457 -36.76 16.24 -9.52
N LYS A 458 -37.32 16.71 -8.38
CA LYS A 458 -37.17 16.02 -7.08
C LYS A 458 -37.73 14.59 -7.19
N GLY A 459 -36.92 13.60 -6.85
CA GLY A 459 -37.28 12.16 -6.96
C GLY A 459 -37.00 11.53 -8.33
N ALA A 460 -36.42 12.23 -9.29
CA ALA A 460 -36.02 11.63 -10.57
C ALA A 460 -34.94 10.56 -10.31
N LYS A 461 -35.12 9.36 -10.91
CA LYS A 461 -34.15 8.27 -10.81
C LYS A 461 -32.86 8.54 -11.61
N LYS A 462 -32.98 9.27 -12.73
CA LYS A 462 -31.87 9.66 -13.60
C LYS A 462 -31.90 11.16 -13.90
N VAL A 463 -30.76 11.73 -14.18
CA VAL A 463 -30.60 13.10 -14.63
C VAL A 463 -31.07 13.19 -16.10
N PRO A 464 -32.01 14.10 -16.46
CA PRO A 464 -32.53 14.21 -17.83
C PRO A 464 -31.54 14.93 -18.76
N ALA A 465 -30.40 14.29 -19.01
CA ALA A 465 -29.32 14.82 -19.84
C ALA A 465 -28.70 13.73 -20.70
N LYS A 466 -28.11 14.20 -21.83
CA LYS A 466 -27.34 13.35 -22.74
C LYS A 466 -25.87 13.48 -22.48
N THR A 467 -25.20 12.35 -22.27
CA THR A 467 -23.78 12.31 -21.99
C THR A 467 -23.01 11.51 -23.02
N MET A 468 -21.73 11.83 -23.19
CA MET A 468 -20.85 11.10 -24.11
C MET A 468 -19.53 10.76 -23.39
N VAL A 469 -19.00 9.58 -23.65
CA VAL A 469 -17.64 9.17 -23.23
C VAL A 469 -16.80 8.90 -24.45
N ILE A 470 -15.79 9.74 -24.70
CA ILE A 470 -14.82 9.56 -25.79
C ILE A 470 -13.60 8.82 -25.24
N GLY A 471 -13.22 7.70 -25.88
CA GLY A 471 -12.25 6.76 -25.33
C GLY A 471 -12.89 5.73 -24.40
N ALA A 472 -14.17 5.43 -24.63
CA ALA A 472 -14.98 4.57 -23.76
C ALA A 472 -14.44 3.15 -23.57
N THR A 473 -13.63 2.62 -24.50
CA THR A 473 -13.01 1.30 -24.37
C THR A 473 -11.72 1.29 -23.53
N GLY A 474 -11.30 2.45 -23.02
CA GLY A 474 -10.18 2.58 -22.06
C GLY A 474 -10.64 2.30 -20.64
N SER A 475 -9.68 2.06 -19.70
CA SER A 475 -9.95 1.73 -18.30
C SER A 475 -10.86 2.77 -17.61
N ILE A 476 -10.51 4.06 -17.67
CA ILE A 476 -11.32 5.14 -17.09
C ILE A 476 -12.61 5.34 -17.89
N GLY A 477 -12.54 5.25 -19.22
CA GLY A 477 -13.68 5.45 -20.08
C GLY A 477 -14.77 4.42 -19.90
N SER A 478 -14.43 3.14 -19.79
CA SER A 478 -15.40 2.05 -19.62
C SER A 478 -16.17 2.17 -18.31
N VAL A 479 -15.47 2.43 -17.22
CA VAL A 479 -16.12 2.60 -15.92
C VAL A 479 -16.92 3.90 -15.85
N SER A 480 -16.45 4.99 -16.48
CA SER A 480 -17.22 6.23 -16.59
C SER A 480 -18.52 6.01 -17.34
N ALA A 481 -18.47 5.27 -18.47
CA ALA A 481 -19.66 4.93 -19.25
C ALA A 481 -20.70 4.13 -18.43
N ARG A 482 -20.26 3.15 -17.65
CA ARG A 482 -21.14 2.36 -16.74
C ARG A 482 -21.81 3.25 -15.68
N LEU A 483 -21.04 4.08 -15.01
CA LEU A 483 -21.56 4.97 -13.95
C LEU A 483 -22.51 6.04 -14.52
N LEU A 484 -22.20 6.57 -15.72
CA LEU A 484 -23.09 7.51 -16.42
C LEU A 484 -24.38 6.83 -16.86
N ALA A 485 -24.34 5.59 -17.32
CA ALA A 485 -25.53 4.82 -17.70
C ALA A 485 -26.50 4.59 -16.52
N MET A 486 -25.97 4.49 -15.30
CA MET A 486 -26.78 4.41 -14.06
C MET A 486 -27.39 5.78 -13.70
N ALA A 487 -26.69 6.87 -13.96
CA ALA A 487 -27.04 8.21 -13.46
C ALA A 487 -27.80 9.09 -14.46
N PHE A 488 -27.67 8.87 -15.76
CA PHE A 488 -28.19 9.74 -16.83
C PHE A 488 -29.15 9.02 -17.77
N ASP A 489 -30.01 9.77 -18.43
CA ASP A 489 -31.03 9.22 -19.33
C ASP A 489 -30.45 8.58 -20.59
N GLU A 490 -29.44 9.22 -21.19
CA GLU A 490 -28.82 8.76 -22.45
C GLU A 490 -27.30 8.87 -22.39
N VAL A 491 -26.61 7.79 -22.76
CA VAL A 491 -25.15 7.74 -22.81
C VAL A 491 -24.67 7.32 -24.20
N VAL A 492 -23.79 8.09 -24.81
CA VAL A 492 -23.06 7.72 -26.01
C VAL A 492 -21.67 7.26 -25.63
N ILE A 493 -21.32 6.04 -25.99
CA ILE A 493 -19.97 5.51 -25.87
C ILE A 493 -19.26 5.61 -27.22
N ALA A 494 -18.12 6.32 -27.22
CA ALA A 494 -17.40 6.68 -28.43
C ALA A 494 -15.96 6.20 -28.43
N GLY A 495 -15.47 5.74 -29.57
CA GLY A 495 -14.12 5.23 -29.74
C GLY A 495 -13.84 4.80 -31.18
N ARG A 496 -12.69 4.19 -31.42
CA ARG A 496 -12.22 3.81 -32.77
C ARG A 496 -12.69 2.43 -33.25
N ASP A 497 -13.00 1.55 -32.31
CA ASP A 497 -13.32 0.13 -32.54
C ASP A 497 -14.77 -0.15 -32.19
N ILE A 498 -15.63 -0.26 -33.20
CA ILE A 498 -17.06 -0.47 -33.01
C ILE A 498 -17.39 -1.83 -32.36
N LYS A 499 -16.55 -2.86 -32.59
CA LYS A 499 -16.77 -4.17 -31.96
C LYS A 499 -16.64 -4.08 -30.45
N LYS A 500 -15.52 -3.51 -29.98
CA LYS A 500 -15.30 -3.28 -28.54
C LYS A 500 -16.31 -2.35 -27.91
N LEU A 501 -16.79 -1.34 -28.65
CA LEU A 501 -17.87 -0.47 -28.18
C LEU A 501 -19.19 -1.23 -28.03
N ASN A 502 -19.52 -2.13 -28.96
CA ASN A 502 -20.72 -2.96 -28.83
C ASN A 502 -20.61 -3.97 -27.66
N GLU A 503 -19.46 -4.61 -27.49
CA GLU A 503 -19.18 -5.47 -26.34
C GLU A 503 -19.34 -4.71 -25.01
N LEU A 504 -18.79 -3.50 -24.91
CA LEU A 504 -18.97 -2.64 -23.74
C LEU A 504 -20.43 -2.24 -23.54
N ARG A 505 -21.15 -1.86 -24.60
CA ARG A 505 -22.58 -1.53 -24.52
C ARG A 505 -23.38 -2.71 -23.98
N ASP A 506 -23.17 -3.88 -24.53
CA ASP A 506 -23.92 -5.09 -24.16
C ASP A 506 -23.64 -5.45 -22.70
N SER A 507 -22.40 -5.36 -22.26
CA SER A 507 -22.03 -5.53 -20.85
C SER A 507 -22.61 -4.44 -19.91
N ILE A 508 -22.74 -3.19 -20.36
CA ILE A 508 -23.44 -2.14 -19.58
C ILE A 508 -24.94 -2.46 -19.46
N LEU A 509 -25.56 -3.00 -20.52
CA LEU A 509 -26.97 -3.34 -20.51
C LEU A 509 -27.28 -4.60 -19.68
N GLU A 510 -26.31 -5.51 -19.51
CA GLU A 510 -26.40 -6.60 -18.54
C GLU A 510 -26.47 -6.07 -17.11
N ASP A 511 -25.60 -5.10 -16.75
CA ASP A 511 -25.57 -4.51 -15.40
C ASP A 511 -26.74 -3.52 -15.15
N THR A 512 -27.17 -2.82 -16.21
CA THR A 512 -28.19 -1.76 -16.13
C THR A 512 -29.17 -1.88 -17.33
N PRO A 513 -30.12 -2.81 -17.27
CA PRO A 513 -31.00 -3.13 -18.41
C PRO A 513 -31.89 -1.96 -18.92
N ASP A 514 -32.15 -0.99 -18.05
CA ASP A 514 -32.95 0.21 -18.37
C ASP A 514 -32.13 1.38 -18.93
N ALA A 515 -30.82 1.19 -19.09
CA ALA A 515 -29.94 2.24 -19.64
C ALA A 515 -30.12 2.40 -21.16
N LYS A 516 -30.08 3.66 -21.61
CA LYS A 516 -30.07 3.97 -23.05
C LYS A 516 -28.64 4.26 -23.50
N VAL A 517 -27.95 3.24 -23.98
CA VAL A 517 -26.56 3.31 -24.41
C VAL A 517 -26.44 3.18 -25.90
N THR A 518 -25.74 4.13 -26.54
CA THR A 518 -25.47 4.15 -28.01
C THR A 518 -23.97 4.07 -28.24
N ALA A 519 -23.52 3.11 -29.04
CA ALA A 519 -22.14 2.99 -29.49
C ALA A 519 -21.91 3.72 -30.82
N SER A 520 -20.86 4.55 -30.93
CA SER A 520 -20.55 5.30 -32.15
C SER A 520 -19.06 5.44 -32.38
N THR A 521 -18.64 5.28 -33.64
CA THR A 521 -17.30 5.67 -34.12
C THR A 521 -17.30 7.03 -34.76
N ASP A 522 -18.48 7.52 -35.24
CA ASP A 522 -18.71 8.90 -35.70
C ASP A 522 -19.42 9.68 -34.58
N TYR A 523 -18.63 10.18 -33.64
CA TYR A 523 -19.16 10.97 -32.52
C TYR A 523 -19.21 12.47 -32.80
N ASP A 524 -18.49 12.95 -33.79
CA ASP A 524 -18.46 14.37 -34.15
C ASP A 524 -19.86 14.88 -34.55
N SER A 525 -20.66 14.05 -35.24
CA SER A 525 -22.02 14.37 -35.61
C SER A 525 -23.00 14.45 -34.42
N LEU A 526 -22.63 13.90 -33.26
CA LEU A 526 -23.46 13.81 -32.07
C LEU A 526 -23.12 14.86 -31.01
N LEU A 527 -21.97 15.57 -31.15
CA LEU A 527 -21.50 16.56 -30.18
C LEU A 527 -22.52 17.66 -29.86
N GLY A 528 -23.30 18.04 -30.85
CA GLY A 528 -24.29 19.13 -30.75
C GLY A 528 -25.47 18.86 -29.81
N ASP A 529 -25.66 17.61 -29.40
CA ASP A 529 -26.76 17.22 -28.53
C ASP A 529 -26.31 16.94 -27.08
N MET A 530 -24.98 16.90 -26.82
CA MET A 530 -24.44 16.48 -25.57
C MET A 530 -24.45 17.57 -24.49
N ASP A 531 -24.95 17.25 -23.32
CA ASP A 531 -24.93 18.11 -22.13
C ASP A 531 -23.64 17.95 -21.32
N MET A 532 -23.03 16.74 -21.39
CA MET A 532 -21.76 16.44 -20.75
C MET A 532 -20.93 15.50 -21.64
N ILE A 533 -19.63 15.74 -21.70
CA ILE A 533 -18.67 14.89 -22.40
C ILE A 533 -17.51 14.56 -21.46
N VAL A 534 -17.16 13.30 -21.37
CA VAL A 534 -15.92 12.84 -20.71
C VAL A 534 -14.93 12.41 -21.78
N THR A 535 -13.72 13.00 -21.78
CA THR A 535 -12.63 12.54 -22.65
C THR A 535 -11.58 11.81 -21.83
N SER A 536 -11.22 10.62 -22.26
CA SER A 536 -10.26 9.73 -21.56
C SER A 536 -9.43 8.93 -22.56
N THR A 537 -8.83 9.64 -23.53
CA THR A 537 -8.07 8.97 -24.58
C THR A 537 -6.56 8.97 -24.29
N SER A 538 -5.81 8.18 -25.03
CA SER A 538 -4.34 8.20 -25.06
C SER A 538 -3.82 9.01 -26.26
N GLY A 539 -4.51 10.10 -26.59
CA GLY A 539 -4.22 10.92 -27.78
C GLY A 539 -2.92 11.70 -27.74
N ALA A 540 -2.20 11.66 -26.62
CA ALA A 540 -0.90 12.31 -26.42
C ALA A 540 -0.89 13.82 -26.72
N GLY A 541 -1.97 14.53 -26.37
CA GLY A 541 -2.13 15.97 -26.60
C GLY A 541 -2.62 16.35 -27.99
N LYS A 542 -3.10 15.40 -28.78
CA LYS A 542 -3.74 15.67 -30.09
C LYS A 542 -5.23 16.01 -29.89
N LYS A 543 -5.73 16.94 -30.69
CA LYS A 543 -7.15 17.28 -30.71
C LYS A 543 -8.00 16.04 -30.98
N ILE A 544 -8.92 15.72 -30.08
CA ILE A 544 -9.76 14.52 -30.16
C ILE A 544 -11.16 14.84 -30.71
N LEU A 545 -11.71 16.02 -30.43
CA LEU A 545 -13.04 16.42 -30.88
C LEU A 545 -13.04 17.85 -31.43
N ASP A 546 -14.02 18.17 -32.27
CA ASP A 546 -14.23 19.52 -32.74
C ASP A 546 -15.16 20.28 -31.77
N ILE A 547 -14.57 21.11 -30.89
CA ILE A 547 -15.30 21.85 -29.88
C ILE A 547 -16.31 22.82 -30.47
N THR A 548 -16.14 23.25 -31.74
CA THR A 548 -17.07 24.18 -32.41
C THR A 548 -18.45 23.57 -32.64
N LYS A 549 -18.54 22.24 -32.71
CA LYS A 549 -19.77 21.47 -32.87
C LYS A 549 -20.49 21.15 -31.58
N VAL A 550 -19.86 21.44 -30.43
CA VAL A 550 -20.41 21.08 -29.12
C VAL A 550 -21.56 22.01 -28.71
N LYS A 551 -22.59 21.42 -28.08
CA LYS A 551 -23.78 22.15 -27.58
C LYS A 551 -23.36 23.28 -26.61
N PRO A 552 -23.91 24.50 -26.76
CA PRO A 552 -23.68 25.60 -25.85
C PRO A 552 -24.03 25.22 -24.40
N GLY A 553 -23.12 25.47 -23.47
CA GLY A 553 -23.28 25.11 -22.04
C GLY A 553 -23.04 23.62 -21.76
N CYS A 554 -22.44 22.87 -22.65
CA CYS A 554 -21.94 21.55 -22.37
C CYS A 554 -20.77 21.62 -21.38
N VAL A 555 -20.70 20.66 -20.49
CA VAL A 555 -19.53 20.44 -19.60
C VAL A 555 -18.66 19.37 -20.21
N ILE A 556 -17.41 19.69 -20.52
CA ILE A 556 -16.42 18.71 -20.99
C ILE A 556 -15.43 18.45 -19.87
N THR A 557 -15.30 17.21 -19.45
CA THR A 557 -14.34 16.77 -18.44
C THR A 557 -13.20 16.02 -19.13
N ASP A 558 -12.03 16.64 -19.16
CA ASP A 558 -10.82 16.08 -19.77
C ASP A 558 -9.97 15.36 -18.72
N VAL A 559 -10.02 14.02 -18.76
CA VAL A 559 -9.29 13.14 -17.82
C VAL A 559 -7.91 12.77 -18.35
N ALA A 560 -7.67 13.00 -19.63
CA ALA A 560 -6.42 12.60 -20.29
C ALA A 560 -5.22 13.41 -19.79
N ARG A 561 -4.07 12.76 -19.72
CA ARG A 561 -2.79 13.43 -19.45
C ARG A 561 -1.71 12.90 -20.41
N PRO A 562 -1.20 13.72 -21.32
CA PRO A 562 -1.59 15.12 -21.62
C PRO A 562 -3.05 15.27 -22.05
N LEU A 563 -3.58 16.48 -21.89
CA LEU A 563 -4.98 16.80 -22.20
C LEU A 563 -5.36 16.47 -23.64
N ASP A 564 -6.58 15.97 -23.84
CA ASP A 564 -7.19 15.70 -25.15
C ASP A 564 -7.65 16.99 -25.87
N LEU A 565 -7.85 18.09 -25.10
CA LEU A 565 -8.24 19.41 -25.61
C LEU A 565 -7.18 20.46 -25.27
N PRO A 566 -6.34 20.86 -26.26
CA PRO A 566 -5.39 21.95 -26.12
C PRO A 566 -6.05 23.30 -25.81
N ALA A 567 -5.37 24.17 -25.06
CA ALA A 567 -5.86 25.49 -24.68
C ALA A 567 -6.38 26.34 -25.89
N ALA A 568 -5.74 26.24 -27.05
CA ALA A 568 -6.15 26.93 -28.27
C ALA A 568 -7.51 26.47 -28.80
N GLU A 569 -7.84 25.20 -28.60
CA GLU A 569 -9.17 24.68 -28.96
C GLU A 569 -10.23 25.14 -27.96
N VAL A 570 -9.96 25.06 -26.67
CA VAL A 570 -10.88 25.52 -25.59
C VAL A 570 -11.22 27.00 -25.77
N ALA A 571 -10.27 27.84 -26.15
CA ALA A 571 -10.49 29.27 -26.34
C ALA A 571 -11.54 29.62 -27.46
N LYS A 572 -11.81 28.70 -28.38
CA LYS A 572 -12.78 28.91 -29.46
C LYS A 572 -14.25 28.92 -28.98
N ARG A 573 -14.53 28.35 -27.82
CA ARG A 573 -15.88 28.17 -27.27
C ARG A 573 -15.98 28.61 -25.83
N PRO A 574 -16.03 29.91 -25.54
CA PRO A 574 -16.15 30.45 -24.19
C PRO A 574 -17.51 30.17 -23.53
N ASP A 575 -18.45 29.65 -24.26
CA ASP A 575 -19.80 29.22 -23.86
C ASP A 575 -19.85 27.71 -23.49
N VAL A 576 -18.73 27.01 -23.57
CA VAL A 576 -18.58 25.60 -23.17
C VAL A 576 -17.61 25.54 -21.97
N LEU A 577 -18.01 24.85 -20.91
CA LEU A 577 -17.15 24.70 -19.75
C LEU A 577 -16.25 23.47 -19.90
N VAL A 578 -14.96 23.68 -20.16
CA VAL A 578 -13.97 22.61 -20.25
C VAL A 578 -13.18 22.57 -18.97
N ILE A 579 -13.31 21.47 -18.23
CA ILE A 579 -12.65 21.27 -16.96
C ILE A 579 -11.59 20.17 -17.08
N GLU A 580 -10.47 20.41 -16.42
CA GLU A 580 -9.51 19.39 -16.11
C GLU A 580 -10.01 18.62 -14.90
N SER A 581 -9.90 17.31 -14.92
CA SER A 581 -10.45 16.51 -13.86
C SER A 581 -9.38 15.72 -13.11
N GLY A 582 -9.77 15.24 -11.93
CA GLY A 582 -8.94 14.36 -11.15
C GLY A 582 -7.98 15.08 -10.21
N GLU A 583 -8.28 16.31 -9.84
CA GLU A 583 -7.55 17.06 -8.82
C GLU A 583 -8.27 16.94 -7.49
N ILE A 584 -7.53 16.52 -6.47
CA ILE A 584 -8.03 16.25 -5.12
C ILE A 584 -7.24 17.08 -4.11
N GLU A 585 -7.95 17.76 -3.23
CA GLU A 585 -7.36 18.45 -2.09
C GLU A 585 -7.18 17.48 -0.92
N LEU A 586 -5.99 17.50 -0.35
CA LEU A 586 -5.62 16.66 0.81
C LEU A 586 -6.21 17.22 2.11
N PRO A 587 -6.53 16.36 3.09
CA PRO A 587 -7.21 16.75 4.32
C PRO A 587 -6.39 17.69 5.21
N THR A 588 -5.07 17.67 5.09
CA THR A 588 -4.16 18.50 5.90
C THR A 588 -3.04 19.10 5.04
N GLN A 589 -2.36 20.11 5.57
CA GLN A 589 -1.20 20.72 4.92
C GLN A 589 -0.01 19.74 4.90
N VAL A 590 0.34 19.27 3.72
CA VAL A 590 1.43 18.32 3.50
C VAL A 590 2.78 19.01 3.60
N LYS A 591 3.72 18.38 4.32
CA LYS A 591 5.12 18.83 4.44
C LYS A 591 6.02 18.07 3.46
N GLY A 592 7.04 18.77 2.93
CA GLY A 592 8.08 18.16 2.09
C GLY A 592 7.70 17.89 0.64
N MET A 593 6.44 18.10 0.24
CA MET A 593 5.99 17.91 -1.14
C MET A 593 6.62 18.97 -2.06
N LYS A 594 7.30 18.52 -3.10
CA LYS A 594 7.76 19.36 -4.21
C LYS A 594 6.63 19.52 -5.25
N SER A 595 6.72 20.59 -6.05
CA SER A 595 5.73 20.84 -7.09
C SER A 595 5.66 19.71 -8.12
N ILE A 596 4.46 19.20 -8.36
CA ILE A 596 4.11 18.26 -9.41
C ILE A 596 3.29 18.91 -10.53
N GLY A 597 3.33 20.25 -10.61
CA GLY A 597 2.56 21.02 -11.58
C GLY A 597 1.19 21.49 -11.08
N LEU A 598 0.86 21.21 -9.81
CA LEU A 598 -0.39 21.62 -9.16
C LEU A 598 -0.13 22.60 -8.01
N PRO A 599 -1.14 23.37 -7.57
CA PRO A 599 -1.08 24.19 -6.36
C PRO A 599 -0.71 23.36 -5.13
N LYS A 600 -0.26 24.03 -4.06
CA LYS A 600 0.04 23.38 -2.79
C LYS A 600 -1.18 22.61 -2.27
N ASN A 601 -0.96 21.45 -1.70
CA ASN A 601 -1.97 20.58 -1.09
C ASN A 601 -2.98 19.96 -2.06
N ILE A 602 -2.83 20.20 -3.37
CA ILE A 602 -3.63 19.59 -4.42
C ILE A 602 -2.79 18.53 -5.12
N ILE A 603 -3.38 17.36 -5.36
CA ILE A 603 -2.74 16.21 -5.99
C ILE A 603 -3.63 15.59 -7.07
N TYR A 604 -3.03 14.81 -7.94
CA TYR A 604 -3.80 14.03 -8.92
C TYR A 604 -4.55 12.87 -8.22
N ALA A 605 -5.74 12.55 -8.69
CA ALA A 605 -6.59 11.50 -8.13
C ALA A 605 -5.90 10.12 -8.09
N CYS A 606 -5.04 9.80 -9.05
CA CYS A 606 -4.27 8.55 -9.02
C CYS A 606 -3.29 8.47 -7.83
N LEU A 607 -2.69 9.59 -7.44
CA LEU A 607 -1.90 9.67 -6.21
C LEU A 607 -2.80 9.62 -4.98
N ALA A 608 -3.94 10.29 -5.03
CA ALA A 608 -4.93 10.26 -3.95
C ALA A 608 -5.45 8.85 -3.66
N GLU A 609 -5.67 7.99 -4.67
CA GLU A 609 -6.02 6.57 -4.47
C GLU A 609 -4.98 5.86 -3.60
N THR A 610 -3.70 6.01 -3.94
CA THR A 610 -2.60 5.38 -3.18
C THR A 610 -2.56 5.87 -1.74
N ILE A 611 -2.78 7.17 -1.52
CA ILE A 611 -2.81 7.78 -0.18
C ILE A 611 -4.03 7.28 0.61
N VAL A 612 -5.20 7.22 0.00
CA VAL A 612 -6.44 6.74 0.64
C VAL A 612 -6.30 5.28 1.05
N LEU A 613 -5.74 4.43 0.18
CA LEU A 613 -5.46 3.03 0.50
C LEU A 613 -4.46 2.92 1.67
N ALA A 614 -3.43 3.75 1.68
CA ALA A 614 -2.50 3.81 2.81
C ALA A 614 -3.21 4.27 4.09
N LEU A 615 -4.00 5.34 4.07
CA LEU A 615 -4.76 5.82 5.22
C LEU A 615 -5.77 4.78 5.75
N GLU A 616 -6.35 3.96 4.88
CA GLU A 616 -7.23 2.86 5.27
C GLU A 616 -6.46 1.62 5.77
N GLY A 617 -5.17 1.50 5.44
CA GLY A 617 -4.35 0.33 5.77
C GLY A 617 -4.61 -0.85 4.83
N ARG A 618 -5.08 -0.58 3.62
CA ARG A 618 -5.32 -1.58 2.58
C ARG A 618 -4.11 -1.68 1.66
N PHE A 619 -3.28 -2.65 1.93
CA PHE A 619 -2.05 -2.90 1.16
C PHE A 619 -2.26 -4.07 0.20
N GLU A 620 -3.02 -3.78 -0.86
CA GLU A 620 -3.41 -4.76 -1.87
C GLU A 620 -3.34 -4.18 -3.29
N VAL A 621 -3.37 -5.03 -4.28
CA VAL A 621 -3.55 -4.63 -5.68
C VAL A 621 -5.01 -4.20 -5.86
N PHE A 622 -5.27 -2.88 -5.80
CA PHE A 622 -6.62 -2.35 -5.81
C PHE A 622 -7.14 -2.12 -7.24
N THR A 623 -6.47 -1.26 -8.00
CA THR A 623 -6.81 -1.00 -9.40
C THR A 623 -5.62 -1.30 -10.29
N ILE A 624 -5.75 -2.22 -11.23
CA ILE A 624 -4.71 -2.56 -12.21
C ILE A 624 -5.34 -3.04 -13.51
N GLY A 625 -4.60 -2.95 -14.61
CA GLY A 625 -5.12 -3.39 -15.90
C GLY A 625 -6.06 -2.36 -16.54
N ARG A 626 -6.83 -2.81 -17.52
CA ARG A 626 -7.76 -1.98 -18.29
C ARG A 626 -9.21 -2.17 -17.87
N ASP A 627 -9.52 -3.26 -17.21
CA ASP A 627 -10.86 -3.58 -16.73
C ASP A 627 -11.00 -3.09 -15.30
N THR A 628 -11.58 -1.90 -15.14
CA THR A 628 -11.81 -1.29 -13.84
C THR A 628 -13.22 -1.64 -13.37
N GLU A 629 -13.32 -2.27 -12.21
CA GLU A 629 -14.59 -2.60 -11.56
C GLU A 629 -15.26 -1.31 -11.05
N TRP A 630 -16.53 -1.12 -11.39
CA TRP A 630 -17.25 0.10 -10.98
C TRP A 630 -17.52 0.14 -9.49
N GLU A 631 -17.59 -1.00 -8.84
CA GLU A 631 -17.69 -1.14 -7.38
C GLU A 631 -16.47 -0.51 -6.69
N LYS A 632 -15.28 -0.78 -7.20
CA LYS A 632 -14.03 -0.18 -6.68
C LYS A 632 -14.01 1.33 -6.86
N VAL A 633 -14.62 1.86 -7.92
CA VAL A 633 -14.74 3.32 -8.12
C VAL A 633 -15.64 3.94 -7.05
N LYS A 634 -16.77 3.29 -6.72
CA LYS A 634 -17.66 3.74 -5.63
C LYS A 634 -17.01 3.58 -4.27
N GLU A 635 -16.29 2.50 -4.06
CA GLU A 635 -15.60 2.20 -2.82
C GLU A 635 -14.50 3.25 -2.53
N ILE A 636 -13.60 3.49 -3.48
CA ILE A 636 -12.51 4.45 -3.29
C ILE A 636 -13.03 5.87 -3.12
N TYR A 637 -14.14 6.23 -3.75
CA TYR A 637 -14.81 7.50 -3.53
C TYR A 637 -15.29 7.64 -2.07
N LYS A 638 -15.96 6.61 -1.54
CA LYS A 638 -16.42 6.61 -0.13
C LYS A 638 -15.25 6.68 0.84
N LEU A 639 -14.18 5.92 0.58
CA LEU A 639 -12.96 5.97 1.38
C LEU A 639 -12.29 7.34 1.31
N GLY A 640 -12.26 7.97 0.14
CA GLY A 640 -11.76 9.34 -0.02
C GLY A 640 -12.52 10.34 0.87
N ILE A 641 -13.85 10.31 0.85
CA ILE A 641 -14.69 11.14 1.71
C ILE A 641 -14.42 10.83 3.20
N LYS A 642 -14.37 9.55 3.59
CA LYS A 642 -14.05 9.11 4.95
C LYS A 642 -12.75 9.71 5.46
N HIS A 643 -11.73 9.76 4.61
CA HIS A 643 -10.41 10.28 4.93
C HIS A 643 -10.26 11.80 4.70
N GLY A 644 -11.37 12.50 4.42
CA GLY A 644 -11.39 13.96 4.31
C GLY A 644 -10.80 14.51 3.01
N MET A 645 -10.69 13.68 1.97
CA MET A 645 -10.35 14.14 0.63
C MET A 645 -11.48 15.00 0.08
N LYS A 646 -11.14 16.11 -0.54
CA LYS A 646 -12.12 17.01 -1.16
C LYS A 646 -11.82 17.13 -2.66
N LEU A 647 -12.87 17.39 -3.44
CA LEU A 647 -12.69 17.84 -4.80
C LEU A 647 -11.94 19.18 -4.76
N ALA A 648 -10.87 19.29 -5.51
CA ALA A 648 -10.22 20.58 -5.70
C ALA A 648 -11.16 21.54 -6.44
N ALA A 649 -10.85 22.82 -6.41
CA ALA A 649 -11.58 23.80 -7.19
C ALA A 649 -11.61 23.38 -8.68
N ILE A 650 -12.75 23.57 -9.34
CA ILE A 650 -12.88 23.27 -10.79
C ILE A 650 -11.84 24.08 -11.53
N SER A 651 -10.93 23.44 -12.21
CA SER A 651 -9.86 24.05 -12.98
C SER A 651 -9.98 23.69 -14.47
N GLY A 652 -9.42 24.52 -15.31
CA GLY A 652 -9.29 24.27 -16.73
C GLY A 652 -7.94 24.80 -17.24
N VAL A 653 -7.73 24.77 -18.54
CA VAL A 653 -6.46 25.16 -19.18
C VAL A 653 -5.96 26.58 -18.84
N LYS A 654 -6.82 27.44 -18.29
CA LYS A 654 -6.50 28.82 -17.86
C LYS A 654 -6.33 28.95 -16.34
N GLY A 655 -6.45 27.88 -15.58
CA GLY A 655 -6.43 27.86 -14.12
C GLY A 655 -7.80 27.61 -13.51
N VAL A 656 -7.96 27.97 -12.22
CA VAL A 656 -9.18 27.74 -11.43
C VAL A 656 -10.31 28.64 -11.92
N TYR A 657 -11.50 28.06 -12.15
CA TYR A 657 -12.72 28.80 -12.44
C TYR A 657 -13.33 29.35 -11.15
N THR A 658 -13.52 30.67 -11.10
CA THR A 658 -14.32 31.33 -10.06
C THR A 658 -15.83 31.18 -10.32
N ASP A 659 -16.67 31.53 -9.36
CA ASP A 659 -18.13 31.54 -9.55
C ASP A 659 -18.52 32.55 -10.64
N GLU A 660 -17.83 33.69 -10.75
CA GLU A 660 -18.03 34.70 -11.79
C GLU A 660 -17.65 34.16 -13.17
N ASP A 661 -16.59 33.37 -13.29
CA ASP A 661 -16.20 32.71 -14.55
C ASP A 661 -17.27 31.72 -14.99
N ILE A 662 -17.78 30.90 -14.08
CA ILE A 662 -18.89 29.97 -14.38
C ILE A 662 -20.15 30.73 -14.76
N ALA A 663 -20.51 31.79 -14.04
CA ALA A 663 -21.66 32.64 -14.38
C ALA A 663 -21.53 33.26 -15.76
N ARG A 664 -20.31 33.69 -16.16
CA ARG A 664 -20.03 34.21 -17.51
C ARG A 664 -20.23 33.12 -18.57
N VAL A 665 -19.73 31.90 -18.36
CA VAL A 665 -19.96 30.76 -19.26
C VAL A 665 -21.45 30.49 -19.41
N VAL A 666 -22.20 30.49 -18.29
CA VAL A 666 -23.67 30.28 -18.29
C VAL A 666 -24.40 31.37 -19.09
N ALA A 667 -24.03 32.64 -18.92
CA ALA A 667 -24.65 33.74 -19.67
C ALA A 667 -24.42 33.61 -21.17
N LEU A 668 -23.18 33.31 -21.60
CA LEU A 668 -22.81 33.05 -22.97
C LEU A 668 -23.54 31.82 -23.51
N ALA A 669 -23.63 30.76 -22.78
CA ALA A 669 -24.33 29.54 -23.15
C ALA A 669 -25.84 29.78 -23.35
N ARG A 670 -26.48 30.51 -22.46
CA ARG A 670 -27.91 30.87 -22.60
C ARG A 670 -28.14 31.68 -23.86
N LYS A 671 -27.30 32.68 -24.15
CA LYS A 671 -27.39 33.48 -25.39
C LYS A 671 -27.18 32.60 -26.63
N ALA A 672 -26.16 31.76 -26.66
CA ALA A 672 -25.88 30.88 -27.79
C ALA A 672 -26.98 29.83 -28.01
N ARG A 673 -27.63 29.34 -26.97
CA ARG A 673 -28.77 28.39 -27.08
C ARG A 673 -29.99 28.95 -27.80
N LEU A 674 -30.19 30.27 -27.80
CA LEU A 674 -31.31 30.90 -28.52
C LEU A 674 -31.22 30.70 -30.02
N THR A 675 -30.03 30.60 -30.58
CA THR A 675 -29.76 30.42 -32.03
C THR A 675 -29.28 29.00 -32.37
N TRP A 676 -29.14 28.11 -31.35
CA TRP A 676 -28.63 26.77 -31.56
C TRP A 676 -29.70 25.83 -32.11
N ASN A 677 -29.50 25.40 -33.34
CA ASN A 677 -30.46 24.52 -34.04
C ASN A 677 -30.24 23.02 -33.82
N GLY A 678 -29.31 22.63 -32.92
CA GLY A 678 -28.87 21.23 -32.76
C GLY A 678 -28.05 20.73 -33.95
N SER A 679 -27.54 19.50 -33.89
CA SER A 679 -26.93 18.93 -35.10
C SER A 679 -28.02 18.63 -36.13
N SER A 680 -27.84 19.09 -37.37
CA SER A 680 -28.73 18.82 -38.52
C SER A 680 -28.94 17.31 -38.77
N SER A 681 -28.16 16.45 -38.14
CA SER A 681 -28.25 14.99 -38.23
C SER A 681 -29.42 14.38 -37.46
N THR A 682 -29.93 15.04 -36.38
CA THR A 682 -31.08 14.50 -35.63
C THR A 682 -32.39 14.50 -36.39
N ARG A 683 -32.55 15.39 -37.39
CA ARG A 683 -33.69 15.32 -38.30
C ARG A 683 -33.55 14.21 -39.36
N SER A 684 -32.33 13.98 -39.88
CA SER A 684 -32.09 12.91 -40.85
C SER A 684 -32.05 11.53 -40.19
N ALA A 685 -31.48 11.40 -38.97
CA ALA A 685 -31.47 10.13 -38.20
C ALA A 685 -32.88 9.75 -37.70
N LYS A 686 -33.69 10.70 -37.22
CA LYS A 686 -35.12 10.45 -36.90
C LYS A 686 -35.93 10.11 -38.15
N ALA A 687 -35.64 10.72 -39.30
CA ALA A 687 -36.25 10.38 -40.57
C ALA A 687 -35.78 9.01 -41.10
N ALA A 688 -34.49 8.67 -40.92
CA ALA A 688 -33.92 7.37 -41.31
C ALA A 688 -34.42 6.24 -40.39
N VAL A 689 -34.50 6.48 -39.08
CA VAL A 689 -35.07 5.51 -38.12
C VAL A 689 -36.57 5.33 -38.35
N LYS A 690 -37.32 6.42 -38.64
CA LYS A 690 -38.72 6.33 -39.01
C LYS A 690 -38.90 5.56 -40.32
N LYS A 691 -38.02 5.81 -41.35
CA LYS A 691 -37.98 5.03 -42.60
C LYS A 691 -37.59 3.57 -42.40
N ALA A 692 -36.61 3.30 -41.51
CA ALA A 692 -36.17 1.91 -41.20
C ALA A 692 -37.21 1.13 -40.39
N VAL A 693 -37.88 1.78 -39.44
CA VAL A 693 -38.98 1.20 -38.69
C VAL A 693 -40.18 0.94 -39.60
N THR A 694 -40.52 1.88 -40.49
CA THR A 694 -41.58 1.70 -41.49
C THR A 694 -41.23 0.59 -42.48
N LYS A 695 -39.96 0.50 -42.94
CA LYS A 695 -39.48 -0.59 -43.79
C LYS A 695 -39.49 -1.96 -43.11
N LYS A 696 -39.14 -2.01 -41.80
CA LYS A 696 -39.22 -3.25 -40.99
C LYS A 696 -40.66 -3.68 -40.73
N VAL A 697 -41.59 -2.74 -40.53
CA VAL A 697 -43.02 -3.05 -40.37
C VAL A 697 -43.64 -3.54 -41.69
N VAL A 698 -43.26 -2.93 -42.84
CA VAL A 698 -43.71 -3.37 -44.16
C VAL A 698 -43.12 -4.77 -44.49
N THR A 699 -41.83 -5.02 -44.19
CA THR A 699 -41.21 -6.34 -44.40
C THR A 699 -41.79 -7.41 -43.46
N ARG A 700 -42.07 -7.08 -42.19
CA ARG A 700 -42.78 -8.01 -41.31
C ARG A 700 -44.21 -8.31 -41.73
N LYS A 701 -44.97 -7.32 -42.26
CA LYS A 701 -46.29 -7.57 -42.89
C LYS A 701 -46.21 -8.42 -44.14
N ALA A 702 -45.15 -8.22 -44.99
CA ALA A 702 -44.93 -9.03 -46.18
C ALA A 702 -44.50 -10.48 -45.86
N VAL A 703 -43.64 -10.66 -44.83
CA VAL A 703 -43.22 -11.98 -44.35
C VAL A 703 -44.40 -12.72 -43.66
N ALA A 704 -45.25 -12.00 -42.91
CA ALA A 704 -46.45 -12.57 -42.31
C ALA A 704 -47.47 -12.97 -43.36
N LYS A 705 -47.67 -12.16 -44.46
CA LYS A 705 -48.53 -12.56 -45.60
C LYS A 705 -47.97 -13.78 -46.33
N LYS A 706 -46.66 -13.90 -46.52
CA LYS A 706 -46.00 -15.06 -47.14
C LYS A 706 -46.08 -16.32 -46.23
N ALA A 707 -46.04 -16.17 -44.92
CA ALA A 707 -46.19 -17.28 -43.98
C ALA A 707 -47.62 -17.79 -43.92
N VAL A 708 -48.62 -16.92 -44.02
CA VAL A 708 -50.04 -17.30 -44.10
C VAL A 708 -50.33 -17.96 -45.44
N ALA A 709 -49.80 -17.52 -46.56
CA ALA A 709 -49.95 -18.16 -47.87
C ALA A 709 -49.25 -19.53 -47.93
N LYS A 710 -48.10 -19.73 -47.21
CA LYS A 710 -47.41 -21.01 -47.13
C LYS A 710 -48.10 -22.00 -46.20
N LYS A 711 -48.90 -21.55 -45.20
CA LYS A 711 -49.75 -22.40 -44.37
C LYS A 711 -51.05 -22.83 -45.05
N ALA A 712 -51.53 -22.03 -46.01
CA ALA A 712 -52.71 -22.42 -46.83
C ALA A 712 -52.34 -23.48 -47.88
N SER A 713 -51.15 -23.41 -48.50
CA SER A 713 -50.70 -24.42 -49.49
C SER A 713 -50.24 -25.74 -48.83
N ALA A 714 -49.83 -25.71 -47.50
CA ALA A 714 -49.47 -26.91 -46.80
C ALA A 714 -50.67 -27.73 -46.23
N LYS A 715 -51.87 -27.13 -46.13
CA LYS A 715 -53.10 -27.84 -45.73
C LYS A 715 -53.78 -28.61 -46.87
N THR A 716 -53.39 -28.35 -48.13
CA THR A 716 -53.95 -29.09 -49.30
C THR A 716 -53.08 -30.29 -49.75
N ALA A 717 -51.90 -30.48 -49.14
CA ALA A 717 -50.94 -31.54 -49.49
C ALA A 717 -50.84 -32.70 -48.47
N ILE A 718 -51.69 -32.71 -47.43
CA ILE A 718 -51.69 -33.76 -46.38
C ILE A 718 -52.98 -34.61 -46.42
N ALA A 719 -53.36 -35.00 -47.63
CA ALA A 719 -54.46 -35.94 -47.78
C ALA A 719 -54.12 -37.06 -48.77
N LEU A 720 -53.00 -37.74 -48.64
CA LEU A 720 -52.73 -39.02 -49.31
C LEU A 720 -51.31 -39.52 -48.92
N LYS A 721 -51.19 -40.33 -47.87
CA LYS A 721 -50.44 -41.59 -47.79
C LYS A 721 -50.21 -42.02 -46.31
N LYS A 722 -50.79 -43.12 -45.97
CA LYS A 722 -50.57 -43.94 -44.76
C LYS A 722 -49.57 -45.08 -45.12
N PRO A 723 -49.17 -45.93 -44.14
CA PRO A 723 -47.78 -45.90 -43.58
C PRO A 723 -47.01 -47.21 -43.83
N ALA A 724 -45.74 -47.26 -43.57
CA ALA A 724 -45.02 -48.52 -43.39
C ALA A 724 -43.89 -48.33 -42.34
N SER A 725 -43.93 -49.27 -41.48
CA SER A 725 -43.15 -49.80 -40.33
C SER A 725 -41.68 -49.42 -40.10
N LYS A 726 -41.42 -49.37 -38.79
CA LYS A 726 -40.11 -49.39 -38.07
C LYS A 726 -39.30 -50.66 -38.41
N PRO A 727 -38.00 -50.64 -38.20
CA PRO A 727 -37.51 -51.23 -36.93
C PRO A 727 -36.43 -50.46 -36.18
N ALA A 728 -36.24 -50.90 -34.92
CA ALA A 728 -35.48 -50.35 -33.85
C ALA A 728 -33.98 -50.81 -33.83
N PRO A 729 -33.17 -50.34 -32.86
CA PRO A 729 -31.70 -50.25 -32.94
C PRO A 729 -30.95 -51.47 -32.33
N PRO A 730 -29.63 -51.49 -32.40
CA PRO A 730 -28.88 -52.31 -31.43
C PRO A 730 -27.97 -51.52 -30.52
N ARG A 731 -27.86 -52.11 -29.34
CA ARG A 731 -27.07 -51.74 -28.18
C ARG A 731 -25.63 -52.28 -28.24
N LYS A 732 -24.76 -51.59 -27.46
CA LYS A 732 -23.62 -52.06 -26.66
C LYS A 732 -22.38 -52.67 -27.35
N ALA A 733 -21.19 -52.14 -26.93
CA ALA A 733 -20.35 -52.92 -26.03
C ALA A 733 -19.21 -52.03 -25.45
N ALA A 734 -18.87 -52.36 -24.23
CA ALA A 734 -17.84 -51.81 -23.38
C ALA A 734 -16.48 -52.50 -23.62
N GLY A 735 -15.41 -51.88 -23.15
CA GLY A 735 -14.09 -52.51 -23.01
C GLY A 735 -13.00 -51.49 -22.67
N LYS A 736 -12.75 -51.31 -21.43
CA LYS A 736 -11.61 -51.67 -20.57
C LYS A 736 -10.24 -51.08 -20.96
N THR A 737 -9.78 -50.17 -20.10
CA THR A 737 -8.53 -50.14 -19.31
C THR A 737 -7.25 -50.60 -19.94
N ILE A 738 -6.19 -49.75 -19.87
CA ILE A 738 -4.90 -50.11 -19.26
C ILE A 738 -4.07 -48.87 -18.96
N VAL A 739 -3.58 -48.84 -17.72
CA VAL A 739 -2.60 -47.96 -17.08
C VAL A 739 -1.22 -48.21 -17.64
N LYS A 740 -0.36 -47.20 -17.80
CA LYS A 740 1.07 -47.30 -17.48
C LYS A 740 1.70 -45.96 -17.13
N LYS A 741 2.31 -45.97 -15.95
CA LYS A 741 3.30 -45.01 -15.40
C LYS A 741 4.59 -44.99 -16.23
N LYS A 742 5.27 -43.82 -16.17
CA LYS A 742 6.74 -43.64 -15.92
C LYS A 742 6.99 -42.13 -15.97
N THR A 743 7.31 -41.47 -14.90
CA THR A 743 8.57 -41.16 -14.17
C THR A 743 9.71 -40.55 -15.00
N ALA A 744 10.12 -39.40 -14.47
CA ALA A 744 11.46 -38.81 -14.38
C ALA A 744 12.01 -38.02 -15.59
N ALA A 745 12.19 -36.74 -15.45
CA ALA A 745 13.41 -36.09 -14.96
C ALA A 745 13.06 -34.64 -14.55
#